data_93556377d44a380e9256c338fb958479
#
_entry.id   93556377d44a380e9256c338fb958479
#
_cell.length_a   1.000
_cell.length_b   1.000
_cell.length_c   1.000
_cell.angle_alpha   90.00
_cell.angle_beta   90.00
_cell.angle_gamma   90.00
#
_symmetry.space_group_name_H-M   'P 1'
#
loop_
_entity.id
_entity.type
_entity.pdbx_description
1 polymer ?
#
loop_
_entity_poly.entity_id
_entity_poly.type
_entity_poly.pdbx_seq_one_letter_code
_entity_poly.pdbx_strand_id
1 'polypeptide(L)'
;MTRTDATRPHPAAPQPGASSLPAPAGPFRRLRSALAVSGLGLWLAVPALSAMAVLPADGTGARLRAAGGALALLVLPAVLLAPLAGALTDRIDRRLALLIADALRFVVVLTVPLVDALPWTLAASFLVGCLSLLWAPAAAASLPALASGESHGGGVLVASAAGGDPAADARRTAVRVVYGPAPVAALVFALLALIANAALGASHRADLALYVTAVLFVVSAALTALVKDVPATEPISVPAPLKPLFQGPGLDRAGRGLGLAVGGVALAAGAAVAVARVHTGELGGGDAGYGAVLTGLAVGLASGLFLGPRVLGPFSRRRLLGLAVIAAALLLIVDALVRNLVVVAFVTAFLGVAAGAAWSSGVAAVRYPDAPENDRPRVFLRSVVLVAALVAFAAVPAVAGALGSHRIDAGDGYDLDGSMAAQLIAAVLALVAGLVAYRRLDDRPGIPLVADLRAALRGEVYVPPSQVVEPEPVRREHGVFIAFEGGEGAGKTTQARLAAIWLRDHGYDVITTHEPGATKIGMRLRAMLLDRDTTGLSDRAESLLYAADRADHVANVIRPALERGAIVVSDRYLDSSLAYQGYGRRQPVEDIARVNAWATGGLMPDLTVLLEVPPADGLRRLSAPADRIESEPQEFHERVQAGFRALAEADPDRYLVLDASRPQAELSRLIQYRIREILPDPIPAGTEDATSTFPAITDV
;
A
#
# COMPACT_ATOMS: atom_id res chain seq x y z
N MET A 1 51.62 -62.50 -13.23
CA MET A 1 50.99 -61.92 -14.41
C MET A 1 49.54 -61.67 -14.04
N THR A 2 49.18 -60.45 -13.74
CA THR A 2 47.82 -59.84 -13.90
C THR A 2 47.96 -58.36 -13.51
N ARG A 3 47.76 -57.49 -14.47
CA ARG A 3 47.82 -56.03 -14.38
C ARG A 3 46.64 -55.50 -13.55
N THR A 4 46.89 -54.66 -12.57
CA THR A 4 45.94 -53.82 -11.90
C THR A 4 45.69 -52.58 -12.71
N ASP A 5 44.44 -52.38 -13.16
CA ASP A 5 43.95 -51.17 -13.83
C ASP A 5 43.87 -50.02 -12.84
N ALA A 6 44.50 -48.90 -13.21
CA ALA A 6 44.48 -47.65 -12.44
C ALA A 6 43.16 -46.90 -12.71
N THR A 7 42.41 -46.71 -11.67
CA THR A 7 41.21 -45.83 -11.65
C THR A 7 41.61 -44.37 -11.92
N ARG A 8 41.11 -43.80 -13.02
CA ARG A 8 41.18 -42.35 -13.33
C ARG A 8 40.37 -41.56 -12.29
N PRO A 9 40.83 -40.42 -11.81
CA PRO A 9 40.03 -39.56 -10.96
C PRO A 9 38.94 -38.89 -11.80
N HIS A 10 37.71 -38.92 -11.27
CA HIS A 10 36.56 -38.15 -11.78
C HIS A 10 36.88 -36.64 -11.73
N PRO A 11 36.52 -35.84 -12.76
CA PRO A 11 36.63 -34.40 -12.69
C PRO A 11 35.66 -33.88 -11.61
N ALA A 12 36.18 -33.05 -10.72
CA ALA A 12 35.40 -32.35 -9.69
C ALA A 12 34.28 -31.55 -10.33
N ALA A 13 33.06 -31.68 -9.79
CA ALA A 13 31.92 -30.86 -10.16
C ALA A 13 32.23 -29.39 -9.89
N PRO A 14 31.85 -28.46 -10.79
CA PRO A 14 32.07 -27.03 -10.57
C PRO A 14 31.27 -26.58 -9.35
N GLN A 15 31.93 -25.92 -8.41
CA GLN A 15 31.28 -25.25 -7.27
C GLN A 15 30.29 -24.21 -7.81
N PRO A 16 29.07 -24.12 -7.25
CA PRO A 16 28.16 -23.05 -7.61
C PRO A 16 28.73 -21.74 -7.08
N GLY A 17 29.26 -20.93 -8.00
CA GLY A 17 29.66 -19.56 -7.72
C GLY A 17 28.45 -18.76 -7.20
N ALA A 18 28.74 -17.81 -6.32
CA ALA A 18 27.79 -16.86 -5.77
C ALA A 18 26.84 -16.35 -6.86
N SER A 19 25.55 -16.69 -6.75
CA SER A 19 24.52 -16.26 -7.68
C SER A 19 24.26 -14.78 -7.48
N SER A 20 24.95 -13.94 -8.27
CA SER A 20 24.48 -12.57 -8.52
C SER A 20 23.05 -12.68 -9.09
N LEU A 21 22.10 -12.00 -8.46
CA LEU A 21 20.72 -11.89 -8.93
C LEU A 21 20.71 -11.60 -10.44
N PRO A 22 19.98 -12.35 -11.26
CA PRO A 22 19.94 -12.11 -12.69
C PRO A 22 19.41 -10.70 -12.96
N ALA A 23 20.18 -9.88 -13.63
CA ALA A 23 19.77 -8.55 -14.05
C ALA A 23 18.52 -8.68 -14.95
N PRO A 24 17.50 -7.80 -14.76
CA PRO A 24 16.29 -7.84 -15.58
C PRO A 24 16.66 -7.81 -17.07
N ALA A 25 15.96 -8.65 -17.87
CA ALA A 25 16.25 -8.81 -19.28
C ALA A 25 16.27 -7.47 -20.02
N GLY A 26 17.12 -7.35 -21.03
CA GLY A 26 17.38 -6.10 -21.75
C GLY A 26 16.13 -5.36 -22.24
N PRO A 27 15.12 -6.04 -22.84
CA PRO A 27 13.88 -5.42 -23.32
C PRO A 27 13.05 -4.79 -22.20
N PHE A 28 12.85 -5.46 -21.06
CA PHE A 28 12.12 -4.93 -19.91
C PHE A 28 12.76 -3.65 -19.36
N ARG A 29 14.08 -3.64 -19.19
CA ARG A 29 14.82 -2.47 -18.70
C ARG A 29 14.73 -1.30 -19.67
N ARG A 30 14.84 -1.54 -20.99
CA ARG A 30 14.71 -0.51 -22.03
C ARG A 30 13.31 0.09 -22.05
N LEU A 31 12.28 -0.73 -22.04
CA LEU A 31 10.88 -0.24 -22.02
C LEU A 31 10.59 0.52 -20.74
N ARG A 32 11.04 0.04 -19.58
CA ARG A 32 10.89 0.76 -18.31
C ARG A 32 11.54 2.15 -18.36
N SER A 33 12.75 2.25 -18.95
CA SER A 33 13.43 3.55 -19.11
C SER A 33 12.69 4.46 -20.08
N ALA A 34 12.20 3.94 -21.20
CA ALA A 34 11.40 4.70 -22.17
C ALA A 34 10.14 5.28 -21.50
N LEU A 35 9.37 4.45 -20.80
CA LEU A 35 8.16 4.86 -20.12
C LEU A 35 8.45 5.88 -18.99
N ALA A 36 9.57 5.75 -18.28
CA ALA A 36 9.99 6.70 -17.26
C ALA A 36 10.29 8.08 -17.87
N VAL A 37 10.97 8.12 -19.00
CA VAL A 37 11.28 9.36 -19.74
C VAL A 37 9.99 9.99 -20.29
N SER A 38 9.09 9.21 -20.91
CA SER A 38 7.79 9.70 -21.36
C SER A 38 6.93 10.23 -20.20
N GLY A 39 6.90 9.49 -19.06
CA GLY A 39 6.21 9.93 -17.86
C GLY A 39 6.77 11.23 -17.31
N LEU A 40 8.09 11.41 -17.31
CA LEU A 40 8.73 12.67 -16.91
C LEU A 40 8.33 13.81 -17.86
N GLY A 41 8.33 13.58 -19.19
CA GLY A 41 7.87 14.55 -20.17
C GLY A 41 6.41 14.92 -19.96
N LEU A 42 5.53 13.95 -19.70
CA LEU A 42 4.10 14.20 -19.46
C LEU A 42 3.88 15.07 -18.22
N TRP A 43 4.54 14.75 -17.10
CA TRP A 43 4.41 15.52 -15.86
C TRP A 43 5.09 16.90 -15.95
N LEU A 44 6.12 17.06 -16.77
CA LEU A 44 6.73 18.37 -17.06
C LEU A 44 5.84 19.24 -17.95
N ALA A 45 5.09 18.64 -18.88
CA ALA A 45 4.13 19.35 -19.72
C ALA A 45 3.01 20.03 -18.93
N VAL A 46 2.59 19.45 -17.78
CA VAL A 46 1.49 19.98 -16.96
C VAL A 46 1.76 21.42 -16.49
N PRO A 47 2.82 21.71 -15.72
CA PRO A 47 3.14 23.08 -15.31
C PRO A 47 3.54 23.97 -16.50
N ALA A 48 4.24 23.42 -17.51
CA ALA A 48 4.71 24.21 -18.64
C ALA A 48 3.57 24.75 -19.50
N LEU A 49 2.56 23.92 -19.82
CA LEU A 49 1.37 24.36 -20.57
C LEU A 49 0.52 25.35 -19.77
N SER A 50 0.35 25.11 -18.46
CA SER A 50 -0.37 26.05 -17.59
C SER A 50 0.34 27.38 -17.46
N ALA A 51 1.67 27.40 -17.35
CA ALA A 51 2.45 28.62 -17.31
C ALA A 51 2.42 29.40 -18.65
N MET A 52 2.53 28.67 -19.76
CA MET A 52 2.46 29.27 -21.11
C MET A 52 1.09 29.90 -21.39
N ALA A 53 0.00 29.28 -20.94
CA ALA A 53 -1.34 29.81 -21.13
C ALA A 53 -1.56 31.18 -20.46
N VAL A 54 -0.79 31.50 -19.41
CA VAL A 54 -0.90 32.78 -18.66
C VAL A 54 -0.26 33.95 -19.40
N LEU A 55 0.75 33.72 -20.24
CA LEU A 55 1.55 34.77 -20.85
C LEU A 55 0.75 35.75 -21.74
N PRO A 56 -0.15 35.29 -22.65
CA PRO A 56 -0.92 36.17 -23.50
C PRO A 56 -2.21 36.71 -22.84
N ALA A 57 -2.43 36.44 -21.55
CA ALA A 57 -3.68 36.81 -20.87
C ALA A 57 -3.52 38.13 -20.09
N ASP A 58 -4.43 39.09 -20.32
CA ASP A 58 -4.44 40.36 -19.63
C ASP A 58 -5.37 40.36 -18.42
N GLY A 59 -4.81 40.79 -17.27
CA GLY A 59 -5.49 40.85 -15.97
C GLY A 59 -5.58 39.53 -15.24
N THR A 60 -5.66 39.61 -13.91
CA THR A 60 -5.59 38.45 -12.98
C THR A 60 -6.68 37.40 -13.29
N GLY A 61 -7.91 37.83 -13.51
CA GLY A 61 -9.03 36.92 -13.82
C GLY A 61 -8.87 36.17 -15.15
N ALA A 62 -8.31 36.81 -16.18
CA ALA A 62 -8.01 36.13 -17.45
C ALA A 62 -6.86 35.14 -17.29
N ARG A 63 -5.81 35.51 -16.57
CA ARG A 63 -4.67 34.61 -16.25
C ARG A 63 -5.10 33.38 -15.47
N LEU A 64 -5.97 33.52 -14.48
CA LEU A 64 -6.54 32.42 -13.72
C LEU A 64 -7.31 31.46 -14.62
N ARG A 65 -8.24 32.00 -15.48
CA ARG A 65 -9.01 31.17 -16.42
C ARG A 65 -8.13 30.50 -17.46
N ALA A 66 -7.09 31.14 -17.94
CA ALA A 66 -6.15 30.53 -18.88
C ALA A 66 -5.35 29.37 -18.27
N ALA A 67 -4.77 29.59 -17.08
CA ALA A 67 -4.04 28.53 -16.34
C ALA A 67 -4.95 27.33 -16.01
N GLY A 68 -6.08 27.61 -15.38
CA GLY A 68 -7.05 26.57 -15.01
C GLY A 68 -7.67 25.88 -16.22
N GLY A 69 -7.95 26.65 -17.30
CA GLY A 69 -8.43 26.11 -18.56
C GLY A 69 -7.47 25.12 -19.20
N ALA A 70 -6.16 25.41 -19.20
CA ALA A 70 -5.14 24.49 -19.69
C ALA A 70 -5.12 23.18 -18.87
N LEU A 71 -5.19 23.27 -17.54
CA LEU A 71 -5.25 22.10 -16.65
C LEU A 71 -6.57 21.33 -16.83
N ALA A 72 -7.71 22.02 -16.94
CA ALA A 72 -9.01 21.42 -17.16
C ALA A 72 -9.06 20.65 -18.49
N LEU A 73 -8.57 21.26 -19.58
CA LEU A 73 -8.52 20.64 -20.90
C LEU A 73 -7.57 19.45 -20.97
N LEU A 74 -6.49 19.45 -20.17
CA LEU A 74 -5.60 18.30 -20.05
C LEU A 74 -6.28 17.09 -19.41
N VAL A 75 -7.17 17.31 -18.43
CA VAL A 75 -7.89 16.25 -17.70
C VAL A 75 -9.21 15.86 -18.39
N LEU A 76 -9.84 16.79 -19.10
CA LEU A 76 -11.15 16.59 -19.73
C LEU A 76 -11.26 15.33 -20.60
N PRO A 77 -10.26 14.98 -21.46
CA PRO A 77 -10.30 13.75 -22.24
C PRO A 77 -10.42 12.49 -21.36
N ALA A 78 -9.75 12.46 -20.20
CA ALA A 78 -9.82 11.32 -19.29
C ALA A 78 -11.22 11.11 -18.71
N VAL A 79 -12.02 12.17 -18.59
CA VAL A 79 -13.41 12.09 -18.13
C VAL A 79 -14.37 11.70 -19.25
N LEU A 80 -14.20 12.27 -20.44
CA LEU A 80 -15.16 12.13 -21.54
C LEU A 80 -14.84 10.99 -22.52
N LEU A 81 -13.55 10.80 -22.85
CA LEU A 81 -13.10 9.94 -23.94
C LEU A 81 -12.49 8.62 -23.50
N ALA A 82 -12.38 8.35 -22.19
CA ALA A 82 -11.77 7.12 -21.70
C ALA A 82 -12.35 5.82 -22.29
N PRO A 83 -13.69 5.68 -22.52
CA PRO A 83 -14.24 4.49 -23.16
C PRO A 83 -13.77 4.28 -24.59
N LEU A 84 -13.60 5.38 -25.34
CA LEU A 84 -13.10 5.35 -26.72
C LEU A 84 -11.61 4.97 -26.76
N ALA A 85 -10.83 5.45 -25.78
CA ALA A 85 -9.43 5.11 -25.65
C ALA A 85 -9.22 3.62 -25.39
N GLY A 86 -10.04 2.99 -24.52
CA GLY A 86 -10.02 1.54 -24.29
C GLY A 86 -10.25 0.76 -25.58
N ALA A 87 -11.32 1.08 -26.31
CA ALA A 87 -11.63 0.42 -27.58
C ALA A 87 -10.56 0.61 -28.65
N LEU A 88 -9.83 1.74 -28.63
CA LEU A 88 -8.76 2.04 -29.55
C LEU A 88 -7.46 1.30 -29.18
N THR A 89 -7.10 1.25 -27.90
CA THR A 89 -5.90 0.56 -27.42
C THR A 89 -5.97 -0.96 -27.62
N ASP A 90 -7.18 -1.54 -27.65
CA ASP A 90 -7.37 -2.96 -27.93
C ASP A 90 -7.15 -3.33 -29.40
N ARG A 91 -7.24 -2.35 -30.30
CA ARG A 91 -7.09 -2.53 -31.76
C ARG A 91 -5.72 -2.19 -32.29
N ILE A 92 -4.93 -1.44 -31.54
CA ILE A 92 -3.60 -0.97 -31.96
C ILE A 92 -2.54 -1.75 -31.19
N ASP A 93 -1.48 -2.15 -31.88
CA ASP A 93 -0.28 -2.70 -31.23
C ASP A 93 0.23 -1.74 -30.15
N ARG A 94 0.50 -2.27 -28.96
CA ARG A 94 0.89 -1.47 -27.77
C ARG A 94 2.14 -0.64 -28.00
N ARG A 95 3.14 -1.23 -28.67
CA ARG A 95 4.36 -0.53 -29.04
C ARG A 95 4.05 0.62 -29.99
N LEU A 96 3.22 0.37 -30.99
CA LEU A 96 2.79 1.40 -31.94
C LEU A 96 2.01 2.51 -31.25
N ALA A 97 1.12 2.17 -30.31
CA ALA A 97 0.37 3.15 -29.52
C ALA A 97 1.31 4.06 -28.70
N LEU A 98 2.34 3.50 -28.06
CA LEU A 98 3.35 4.26 -27.32
C LEU A 98 4.15 5.19 -28.25
N LEU A 99 4.60 4.69 -29.42
CA LEU A 99 5.35 5.46 -30.40
C LEU A 99 4.52 6.61 -30.98
N ILE A 100 3.29 6.35 -31.41
CA ILE A 100 2.38 7.37 -31.96
C ILE A 100 2.10 8.43 -30.91
N ALA A 101 1.78 8.04 -29.67
CA ALA A 101 1.49 8.99 -28.61
C ALA A 101 2.67 9.93 -28.35
N ASP A 102 3.89 9.41 -28.21
CA ASP A 102 5.08 10.22 -27.93
C ASP A 102 5.49 11.08 -29.15
N ALA A 103 5.40 10.56 -30.38
CA ALA A 103 5.70 11.31 -31.58
C ALA A 103 4.72 12.48 -31.80
N LEU A 104 3.43 12.25 -31.59
CA LEU A 104 2.43 13.33 -31.71
C LEU A 104 2.54 14.34 -30.57
N ARG A 105 2.82 13.90 -29.33
CA ARG A 105 3.09 14.80 -28.20
C ARG A 105 4.29 15.69 -28.46
N PHE A 106 5.36 15.13 -29.03
CA PHE A 106 6.53 15.91 -29.45
C PHE A 106 6.12 17.04 -30.37
N VAL A 107 5.39 16.74 -31.46
CA VAL A 107 4.95 17.76 -32.42
C VAL A 107 4.06 18.81 -31.76
N VAL A 108 3.05 18.38 -31.00
CA VAL A 108 2.09 19.28 -30.33
C VAL A 108 2.81 20.20 -29.35
N VAL A 109 3.66 19.67 -28.48
CA VAL A 109 4.35 20.45 -27.44
C VAL A 109 5.39 21.39 -28.05
N LEU A 110 6.13 20.94 -29.09
CA LEU A 110 7.12 21.76 -29.80
C LEU A 110 6.48 22.99 -30.45
N THR A 111 5.27 22.87 -30.99
CA THR A 111 4.58 23.98 -31.69
C THR A 111 3.98 25.01 -30.73
N VAL A 112 3.82 24.72 -29.43
CA VAL A 112 3.25 25.68 -28.48
C VAL A 112 4.07 26.97 -28.38
N PRO A 113 5.38 26.93 -28.08
CA PRO A 113 6.19 28.16 -28.02
C PRO A 113 6.41 28.82 -29.42
N LEU A 114 6.24 28.06 -30.52
CA LEU A 114 6.41 28.60 -31.88
C LEU A 114 5.19 29.39 -32.34
N VAL A 115 3.99 28.98 -31.91
CA VAL A 115 2.71 29.67 -32.28
C VAL A 115 2.41 30.80 -31.30
N ASP A 116 2.81 30.67 -30.04
CA ASP A 116 2.63 31.65 -28.96
C ASP A 116 1.22 32.27 -28.87
N ALA A 117 0.21 31.43 -28.93
CA ALA A 117 -1.19 31.85 -28.92
C ALA A 117 -2.00 31.05 -27.89
N LEU A 118 -2.80 31.74 -27.05
CA LEU A 118 -3.63 31.09 -26.02
C LEU A 118 -4.56 30.01 -26.60
N PRO A 119 -5.30 30.23 -27.73
CA PRO A 119 -6.15 29.19 -28.29
C PRO A 119 -5.37 27.90 -28.63
N TRP A 120 -4.14 28.05 -29.15
CA TRP A 120 -3.31 26.92 -29.51
C TRP A 120 -2.79 26.20 -28.26
N THR A 121 -2.34 26.91 -27.22
CA THR A 121 -1.92 26.32 -25.94
C THR A 121 -3.05 25.53 -25.29
N LEU A 122 -4.29 26.04 -25.34
CA LEU A 122 -5.47 25.32 -24.84
C LEU A 122 -5.78 24.07 -25.68
N ALA A 123 -5.71 24.18 -27.02
CA ALA A 123 -5.88 23.04 -27.92
C ALA A 123 -4.79 21.99 -27.70
N ALA A 124 -3.53 22.41 -27.54
CA ALA A 124 -2.40 21.54 -27.25
C ALA A 124 -2.58 20.80 -25.91
N SER A 125 -3.08 21.48 -24.87
CA SER A 125 -3.40 20.84 -23.59
C SER A 125 -4.43 19.73 -23.74
N PHE A 126 -5.51 19.97 -24.51
CA PHE A 126 -6.52 18.95 -24.81
C PHE A 126 -5.93 17.78 -25.62
N LEU A 127 -5.12 18.06 -26.64
CA LEU A 127 -4.50 17.03 -27.47
C LEU A 127 -3.51 16.17 -26.67
N VAL A 128 -2.67 16.77 -25.80
CA VAL A 128 -1.78 16.04 -24.88
C VAL A 128 -2.59 15.16 -23.95
N GLY A 129 -3.74 15.64 -23.45
CA GLY A 129 -4.69 14.84 -22.68
C GLY A 129 -5.23 13.64 -23.46
N CYS A 130 -5.67 13.82 -24.72
CA CYS A 130 -6.13 12.74 -25.59
C CYS A 130 -5.02 11.68 -25.83
N LEU A 131 -3.81 12.13 -26.15
CA LEU A 131 -2.67 11.25 -26.37
C LEU A 131 -2.25 10.51 -25.10
N SER A 132 -2.51 11.10 -23.93
CA SER A 132 -2.28 10.45 -22.65
C SER A 132 -3.25 9.29 -22.38
N LEU A 133 -4.46 9.36 -22.91
CA LEU A 133 -5.42 8.26 -22.86
C LEU A 133 -5.01 7.06 -23.71
N LEU A 134 -4.30 7.29 -24.81
CA LEU A 134 -3.75 6.21 -25.62
C LEU A 134 -2.49 5.61 -24.95
N TRP A 135 -1.63 6.46 -24.42
CA TRP A 135 -0.34 6.08 -23.84
C TRP A 135 -0.45 5.35 -22.50
N ALA A 136 -1.27 5.84 -21.55
CA ALA A 136 -1.28 5.33 -20.18
C ALA A 136 -1.73 3.87 -20.04
N PRO A 137 -2.83 3.41 -20.73
CA PRO A 137 -3.20 1.99 -20.72
C PRO A 137 -2.14 1.12 -21.41
N ALA A 138 -1.60 1.56 -22.54
CA ALA A 138 -0.55 0.85 -23.25
C ALA A 138 0.70 0.68 -22.38
N ALA A 139 1.12 1.74 -21.66
CA ALA A 139 2.24 1.72 -20.73
C ALA A 139 1.99 0.77 -19.55
N ALA A 140 0.78 0.82 -18.95
CA ALA A 140 0.42 -0.02 -17.82
C ALA A 140 0.40 -1.52 -18.16
N ALA A 141 0.03 -1.88 -19.38
CA ALA A 141 -0.06 -3.27 -19.82
C ALA A 141 1.24 -3.83 -20.40
N SER A 142 2.13 -2.98 -20.90
CA SER A 142 3.34 -3.42 -21.63
C SER A 142 4.40 -4.05 -20.72
N LEU A 143 4.62 -3.51 -19.50
CA LEU A 143 5.61 -4.08 -18.56
C LEU A 143 5.20 -5.44 -18.02
N PRO A 144 3.93 -5.67 -17.57
CA PRO A 144 3.47 -6.99 -17.18
C PRO A 144 3.52 -8.01 -18.33
N ALA A 145 3.19 -7.58 -19.56
CA ALA A 145 3.23 -8.45 -20.72
C ALA A 145 4.66 -8.96 -21.03
N LEU A 146 5.67 -8.10 -20.91
CA LEU A 146 7.07 -8.54 -21.06
C LEU A 146 7.50 -9.45 -19.91
N ALA A 147 7.08 -9.20 -18.69
CA ALA A 147 7.42 -10.04 -17.55
C ALA A 147 6.81 -11.46 -17.66
N SER A 148 5.58 -11.58 -18.18
CA SER A 148 4.91 -12.87 -18.40
C SER A 148 5.40 -13.60 -19.67
N GLY A 149 5.71 -12.87 -20.74
CA GLY A 149 6.24 -13.42 -21.99
C GLY A 149 7.63 -14.06 -21.84
N GLU A 150 8.47 -13.50 -21.01
CA GLU A 150 9.79 -14.05 -20.70
C GLU A 150 9.73 -15.38 -19.94
N SER A 151 8.64 -15.67 -19.23
CA SER A 151 8.45 -16.95 -18.52
C SER A 151 8.11 -18.13 -19.46
N HIS A 152 7.62 -17.90 -20.68
CA HIS A 152 7.25 -18.94 -21.65
C HIS A 152 8.37 -19.32 -22.63
N GLY A 153 9.43 -18.53 -22.71
CA GLY A 153 10.51 -18.71 -23.68
C GLY A 153 11.82 -19.32 -23.15
N GLY A 154 11.82 -20.00 -22.01
CA GLY A 154 13.05 -20.64 -21.47
C GLY A 154 14.17 -19.67 -21.05
N GLY A 155 13.93 -18.37 -21.09
CA GLY A 155 14.80 -17.31 -20.56
C GLY A 155 14.50 -17.07 -19.09
N VAL A 156 15.56 -17.07 -18.32
CA VAL A 156 15.63 -16.91 -16.87
C VAL A 156 14.53 -16.00 -16.31
N LEU A 157 13.63 -16.61 -15.54
CA LEU A 157 12.70 -15.94 -14.64
C LEU A 157 13.40 -14.77 -13.93
N VAL A 158 12.87 -13.58 -14.05
CA VAL A 158 13.07 -12.54 -13.03
C VAL A 158 12.32 -13.05 -11.79
N ALA A 159 12.95 -13.99 -11.08
CA ALA A 159 12.50 -14.42 -9.79
C ALA A 159 12.50 -13.15 -8.93
N SER A 160 11.32 -12.71 -8.54
CA SER A 160 11.19 -11.71 -7.50
C SER A 160 11.94 -12.27 -6.29
N ALA A 161 12.89 -11.53 -5.76
CA ALA A 161 13.64 -11.89 -4.55
C ALA A 161 12.74 -12.08 -3.30
N ALA A 162 11.42 -12.05 -3.48
CA ALA A 162 10.41 -12.11 -2.44
C ALA A 162 9.26 -13.09 -2.73
N GLY A 163 9.42 -14.10 -3.61
CA GLY A 163 8.36 -15.11 -3.84
C GLY A 163 7.02 -14.57 -4.38
N GLY A 164 6.98 -13.33 -4.89
CA GLY A 164 5.78 -12.67 -5.39
C GLY A 164 5.51 -12.95 -6.87
N ASP A 165 4.24 -12.80 -7.29
CA ASP A 165 3.83 -12.87 -8.69
C ASP A 165 4.59 -11.82 -9.54
N PRO A 166 5.43 -12.24 -10.52
CA PRO A 166 6.20 -11.32 -11.37
C PRO A 166 5.33 -10.31 -12.11
N ALA A 167 4.11 -10.69 -12.49
CA ALA A 167 3.15 -9.80 -13.15
C ALA A 167 2.63 -8.72 -12.19
N ALA A 168 2.42 -9.05 -10.92
CA ALA A 168 2.02 -8.08 -9.91
C ALA A 168 3.13 -7.05 -9.63
N ASP A 169 4.39 -7.46 -9.58
CA ASP A 169 5.53 -6.56 -9.41
C ASP A 169 5.76 -5.68 -10.65
N ALA A 170 5.56 -6.22 -11.85
CA ALA A 170 5.60 -5.46 -13.08
C ALA A 170 4.48 -4.42 -13.15
N ARG A 171 3.26 -4.74 -12.68
CA ARG A 171 2.14 -3.76 -12.54
C ARG A 171 2.47 -2.66 -11.56
N ARG A 172 3.04 -2.99 -10.38
CA ARG A 172 3.50 -1.97 -9.41
C ARG A 172 4.58 -1.08 -10.02
N THR A 173 5.50 -1.66 -10.80
CA THR A 173 6.54 -0.93 -11.52
C THR A 173 5.93 -0.01 -12.57
N ALA A 174 4.94 -0.44 -13.34
CA ALA A 174 4.25 0.38 -14.33
C ALA A 174 3.58 1.61 -13.68
N VAL A 175 2.88 1.44 -12.55
CA VAL A 175 2.28 2.55 -11.80
C VAL A 175 3.36 3.53 -11.30
N ARG A 176 4.48 3.03 -10.77
CA ARG A 176 5.59 3.89 -10.32
C ARG A 176 6.24 4.66 -11.46
N VAL A 177 6.33 4.06 -12.65
CA VAL A 177 6.92 4.69 -13.83
C VAL A 177 6.00 5.77 -14.41
N VAL A 178 4.69 5.58 -14.37
CA VAL A 178 3.72 6.56 -14.87
C VAL A 178 3.56 7.75 -13.94
N TYR A 179 3.44 7.53 -12.63
CA TYR A 179 3.12 8.58 -11.64
C TYR A 179 4.34 9.04 -10.81
N GLY A 180 5.33 8.18 -10.64
CA GLY A 180 6.53 8.50 -9.86
C GLY A 180 7.36 9.69 -10.33
N PRO A 181 7.41 10.02 -11.64
CA PRO A 181 8.15 11.18 -12.11
C PRO A 181 7.56 12.56 -11.72
N ALA A 182 6.33 12.63 -11.24
CA ALA A 182 5.66 13.90 -10.95
C ALA A 182 6.45 14.86 -10.04
N PRO A 183 7.02 14.43 -8.88
CA PRO A 183 7.82 15.33 -8.05
C PRO A 183 9.09 15.81 -8.73
N VAL A 184 9.74 14.90 -9.48
CA VAL A 184 10.97 15.23 -10.23
C VAL A 184 10.66 16.20 -11.36
N ALA A 185 9.56 16.00 -12.08
CA ALA A 185 9.13 16.89 -13.16
C ALA A 185 8.83 18.31 -12.65
N ALA A 186 8.14 18.44 -11.52
CA ALA A 186 7.87 19.74 -10.91
C ALA A 186 9.15 20.46 -10.48
N LEU A 187 10.11 19.74 -9.89
CA LEU A 187 11.42 20.27 -9.54
C LEU A 187 12.21 20.67 -10.78
N VAL A 188 12.23 19.84 -11.83
CA VAL A 188 12.88 20.14 -13.10
C VAL A 188 12.25 21.40 -13.73
N PHE A 189 10.93 21.54 -13.69
CA PHE A 189 10.25 22.74 -14.16
C PHE A 189 10.72 24.00 -13.39
N ALA A 190 10.80 23.94 -12.06
CA ALA A 190 11.29 25.04 -11.24
C ALA A 190 12.73 25.45 -11.62
N LEU A 191 13.60 24.46 -11.79
CA LEU A 191 15.01 24.70 -12.17
C LEU A 191 15.13 25.27 -13.59
N LEU A 192 14.37 24.74 -14.55
CA LEU A 192 14.35 25.27 -15.92
C LEU A 192 13.83 26.71 -15.96
N ALA A 193 12.81 27.02 -15.14
CA ALA A 193 12.30 28.39 -15.02
C ALA A 193 13.35 29.36 -14.42
N LEU A 194 14.15 28.90 -13.44
CA LEU A 194 15.29 29.69 -12.91
C LEU A 194 16.36 29.93 -13.97
N ILE A 195 16.74 28.89 -14.70
CA ILE A 195 17.76 28.98 -15.78
C ILE A 195 17.26 29.92 -16.88
N ALA A 196 16.01 29.73 -17.35
CA ALA A 196 15.43 30.59 -18.38
C ALA A 196 15.34 32.06 -17.94
N ASN A 197 14.99 32.31 -16.69
CA ASN A 197 14.96 33.66 -16.13
C ASN A 197 16.37 34.32 -16.10
N ALA A 198 17.38 33.55 -15.78
CA ALA A 198 18.76 34.04 -15.71
C ALA A 198 19.39 34.24 -17.10
N ALA A 199 19.13 33.34 -18.07
CA ALA A 199 19.81 33.29 -19.35
C ALA A 199 19.03 33.93 -20.52
N LEU A 200 17.67 33.80 -20.52
CA LEU A 200 16.81 34.16 -21.65
C LEU A 200 15.86 35.35 -21.37
N GLY A 201 15.76 35.77 -20.14
CA GLY A 201 14.84 36.81 -19.71
C GLY A 201 13.41 36.34 -19.43
N ALA A 202 12.57 37.30 -19.02
CA ALA A 202 11.23 36.96 -18.46
C ALA A 202 10.23 36.38 -19.47
N SER A 203 10.39 36.68 -20.76
CA SER A 203 9.46 36.31 -21.83
C SER A 203 9.55 34.82 -22.26
N HIS A 204 10.66 34.13 -21.98
CA HIS A 204 10.94 32.78 -22.47
C HIS A 204 11.00 31.71 -21.38
N ARG A 205 10.45 31.99 -20.19
CA ARG A 205 10.58 31.12 -19.03
C ARG A 205 9.91 29.76 -19.19
N ALA A 206 8.71 29.74 -19.78
CA ALA A 206 7.96 28.49 -20.02
C ALA A 206 8.43 27.76 -21.27
N ASP A 207 8.98 28.46 -22.26
CA ASP A 207 9.43 27.89 -23.53
C ASP A 207 10.49 26.82 -23.35
N LEU A 208 11.50 27.08 -22.51
CA LEU A 208 12.58 26.13 -22.24
C LEU A 208 12.04 24.82 -21.67
N ALA A 209 11.04 24.86 -20.79
CA ALA A 209 10.41 23.67 -20.23
C ALA A 209 9.66 22.87 -21.30
N LEU A 210 8.98 23.54 -22.24
CA LEU A 210 8.31 22.91 -23.36
C LEU A 210 9.29 22.27 -24.35
N TYR A 211 10.41 22.93 -24.68
CA TYR A 211 11.46 22.35 -25.52
C TYR A 211 12.08 21.10 -24.89
N VAL A 212 12.39 21.15 -23.58
CA VAL A 212 12.91 19.98 -22.83
C VAL A 212 11.85 18.86 -22.83
N THR A 213 10.58 19.18 -22.63
CA THR A 213 9.46 18.22 -22.70
C THR A 213 9.39 17.55 -24.07
N ALA A 214 9.51 18.32 -25.15
CA ALA A 214 9.51 17.81 -26.51
C ALA A 214 10.68 16.84 -26.74
N VAL A 215 11.89 17.19 -26.29
CA VAL A 215 13.08 16.30 -26.36
C VAL A 215 12.85 15.01 -25.59
N LEU A 216 12.24 15.07 -24.39
CA LEU A 216 11.95 13.85 -23.62
C LEU A 216 11.00 12.90 -24.37
N PHE A 217 10.01 13.40 -25.09
CA PHE A 217 9.12 12.55 -25.91
C PHE A 217 9.86 11.91 -27.10
N VAL A 218 10.76 12.64 -27.76
CA VAL A 218 11.62 12.06 -28.83
C VAL A 218 12.53 10.97 -28.26
N VAL A 219 13.19 11.22 -27.15
CA VAL A 219 14.06 10.24 -26.49
C VAL A 219 13.26 8.99 -26.09
N SER A 220 12.06 9.17 -25.52
CA SER A 220 11.18 8.05 -25.20
C SER A 220 10.76 7.25 -26.43
N ALA A 221 10.35 7.92 -27.50
CA ALA A 221 9.99 7.27 -28.74
C ALA A 221 11.18 6.48 -29.32
N ALA A 222 12.37 7.07 -29.32
CA ALA A 222 13.59 6.37 -29.77
C ALA A 222 13.90 5.13 -28.92
N LEU A 223 13.82 5.22 -27.59
CA LEU A 223 14.01 4.08 -26.68
C LEU A 223 12.95 3.00 -26.89
N THR A 224 11.68 3.39 -27.10
CA THR A 224 10.58 2.46 -27.39
C THR A 224 10.78 1.76 -28.74
N ALA A 225 11.30 2.45 -29.75
CA ALA A 225 11.64 1.89 -31.06
C ALA A 225 12.71 0.80 -31.00
N LEU A 226 13.60 0.84 -30.01
CA LEU A 226 14.62 -0.19 -29.77
C LEU A 226 14.09 -1.48 -29.13
N VAL A 227 12.83 -1.48 -28.64
CA VAL A 227 12.16 -2.67 -28.11
C VAL A 227 11.43 -3.35 -29.27
N LYS A 228 11.89 -4.54 -29.70
CA LYS A 228 11.37 -5.17 -30.94
C LYS A 228 9.96 -5.73 -30.79
N ASP A 229 9.68 -6.41 -29.68
CA ASP A 229 8.39 -7.10 -29.46
C ASP A 229 7.83 -6.81 -28.06
N VAL A 230 6.60 -6.33 -28.01
CA VAL A 230 5.79 -6.25 -26.78
C VAL A 230 4.64 -7.24 -26.98
N PRO A 231 4.58 -8.36 -26.20
CA PRO A 231 3.57 -9.38 -26.40
C PRO A 231 2.15 -8.82 -26.32
N ALA A 232 1.27 -9.25 -27.23
CA ALA A 232 -0.15 -9.02 -27.13
C ALA A 232 -0.70 -9.89 -25.97
N THR A 233 -1.26 -9.27 -24.99
CA THR A 233 -1.99 -9.95 -23.89
C THR A 233 -3.45 -9.53 -23.93
N GLU A 234 -4.26 -10.03 -22.98
CA GLU A 234 -5.71 -9.77 -22.91
C GLU A 234 -6.10 -8.31 -23.12
N PRO A 235 -7.32 -8.04 -23.66
CA PRO A 235 -7.84 -6.71 -23.90
C PRO A 235 -7.82 -5.83 -22.64
N ILE A 236 -7.42 -4.56 -22.79
CA ILE A 236 -7.37 -3.62 -21.68
C ILE A 236 -8.74 -2.98 -21.53
N SER A 237 -9.53 -3.44 -20.55
CA SER A 237 -10.78 -2.77 -20.19
C SER A 237 -10.46 -1.43 -19.51
N VAL A 238 -10.64 -0.32 -20.23
CA VAL A 238 -10.61 1.03 -19.64
C VAL A 238 -12.04 1.39 -19.23
N PRO A 239 -12.36 1.41 -17.91
CA PRO A 239 -13.72 1.72 -17.49
C PRO A 239 -14.08 3.17 -17.77
N ALA A 240 -15.32 3.41 -18.21
CA ALA A 240 -15.86 4.74 -18.42
C ALA A 240 -16.00 5.50 -17.08
N PRO A 241 -15.29 6.62 -16.82
CA PRO A 241 -15.33 7.29 -15.53
C PRO A 241 -16.72 7.80 -15.12
N LEU A 242 -17.54 8.20 -16.08
CA LEU A 242 -18.89 8.73 -15.80
C LEU A 242 -19.89 7.63 -15.41
N LYS A 243 -19.77 6.43 -15.98
CA LYS A 243 -20.71 5.33 -15.73
C LYS A 243 -20.83 4.94 -14.26
N PRO A 244 -19.72 4.76 -13.50
CA PRO A 244 -19.79 4.46 -12.06
C PRO A 244 -20.39 5.60 -11.23
N LEU A 245 -20.21 6.86 -11.64
CA LEU A 245 -20.80 8.01 -10.94
C LEU A 245 -22.33 8.00 -11.00
N PHE A 246 -22.90 7.63 -12.17
CA PHE A 246 -24.37 7.57 -12.36
C PHE A 246 -24.98 6.26 -11.84
N GLN A 247 -24.27 5.14 -11.96
CA GLN A 247 -24.73 3.84 -11.45
C GLN A 247 -24.54 3.66 -9.95
N GLY A 248 -23.82 4.57 -9.32
CA GLY A 248 -23.43 4.49 -7.93
C GLY A 248 -22.31 3.44 -7.67
N PRO A 249 -21.68 3.51 -6.50
CA PRO A 249 -20.55 2.64 -6.16
C PRO A 249 -20.96 1.17 -5.91
N GLY A 250 -22.25 0.82 -5.93
CA GLY A 250 -22.74 -0.47 -5.43
C GLY A 250 -22.50 -0.63 -3.92
N LEU A 251 -22.12 0.43 -3.26
CA LEU A 251 -21.72 0.50 -1.86
C LEU A 251 -22.90 1.04 -1.03
N ASP A 252 -22.96 0.62 0.21
CA ASP A 252 -23.86 1.07 1.24
C ASP A 252 -23.66 2.57 1.60
N ARG A 253 -24.27 3.01 2.71
CA ARG A 253 -24.13 4.38 3.20
C ARG A 253 -22.66 4.80 3.44
N ALA A 254 -21.79 3.83 3.83
CA ALA A 254 -20.37 4.07 4.07
C ALA A 254 -19.61 4.36 2.78
N GLY A 255 -19.90 3.63 1.68
CA GLY A 255 -19.25 3.85 0.40
C GLY A 255 -19.54 5.22 -0.23
N ARG A 256 -20.74 5.78 0.01
CA ARG A 256 -21.05 7.16 -0.39
C ARG A 256 -20.25 8.18 0.42
N GLY A 257 -20.00 7.89 1.71
CA GLY A 257 -19.10 8.69 2.55
C GLY A 257 -17.66 8.70 2.04
N LEU A 258 -17.19 7.55 1.53
CA LEU A 258 -15.87 7.40 0.93
C LEU A 258 -15.70 8.26 -0.34
N GLY A 259 -16.71 8.29 -1.22
CA GLY A 259 -16.71 9.15 -2.40
C GLY A 259 -16.64 10.63 -2.04
N LEU A 260 -17.44 11.07 -1.05
CA LEU A 260 -17.40 12.44 -0.54
C LEU A 260 -16.02 12.82 0.03
N ALA A 261 -15.38 11.92 0.79
CA ALA A 261 -14.07 12.16 1.36
C ALA A 261 -13.01 12.33 0.26
N VAL A 262 -12.92 11.38 -0.66
CA VAL A 262 -11.93 11.40 -1.73
C VAL A 262 -12.18 12.57 -2.68
N GLY A 263 -13.45 12.89 -2.98
CA GLY A 263 -13.84 14.06 -3.78
C GLY A 263 -13.49 15.38 -3.10
N GLY A 264 -13.73 15.50 -1.79
CA GLY A 264 -13.40 16.70 -1.02
C GLY A 264 -11.89 16.98 -1.00
N VAL A 265 -11.06 15.97 -0.82
CA VAL A 265 -9.60 16.15 -0.84
C VAL A 265 -9.08 16.46 -2.25
N ALA A 266 -9.66 15.83 -3.28
CA ALA A 266 -9.30 16.11 -4.67
C ALA A 266 -9.71 17.54 -5.08
N LEU A 267 -10.86 18.03 -4.59
CA LEU A 267 -11.29 19.42 -4.77
C LEU A 267 -10.32 20.39 -4.09
N ALA A 268 -9.90 20.13 -2.83
CA ALA A 268 -8.97 20.98 -2.10
C ALA A 268 -7.60 21.05 -2.78
N ALA A 269 -7.01 19.91 -3.12
CA ALA A 269 -5.73 19.87 -3.84
C ALA A 269 -5.83 20.47 -5.23
N GLY A 270 -6.92 20.19 -5.95
CA GLY A 270 -7.18 20.77 -7.27
C GLY A 270 -7.36 22.30 -7.23
N ALA A 271 -8.03 22.84 -6.20
CA ALA A 271 -8.20 24.27 -6.02
C ALA A 271 -6.84 24.98 -5.77
N ALA A 272 -5.99 24.41 -4.92
CA ALA A 272 -4.64 24.94 -4.71
C ALA A 272 -3.84 24.97 -6.02
N VAL A 273 -3.83 23.88 -6.80
CA VAL A 273 -3.13 23.82 -8.09
C VAL A 273 -3.70 24.78 -9.13
N ALA A 274 -5.04 24.94 -9.18
CA ALA A 274 -5.74 25.76 -10.16
C ALA A 274 -5.33 27.23 -10.12
N VAL A 275 -5.04 27.75 -8.92
CA VAL A 275 -4.64 29.16 -8.72
C VAL A 275 -3.12 29.32 -8.55
N ALA A 276 -2.39 28.24 -8.28
CA ALA A 276 -0.98 28.29 -7.86
C ALA A 276 -0.10 29.13 -8.80
N ARG A 277 -0.28 29.02 -10.14
CA ARG A 277 0.54 29.75 -11.12
C ARG A 277 0.42 31.27 -10.98
N VAL A 278 -0.81 31.74 -10.81
CA VAL A 278 -1.07 33.21 -10.68
C VAL A 278 -0.68 33.68 -9.28
N HIS A 279 -1.08 32.93 -8.25
CA HIS A 279 -0.76 33.22 -6.85
C HIS A 279 0.76 33.32 -6.58
N THR A 280 1.55 32.36 -7.07
CA THR A 280 3.02 32.44 -6.95
C THR A 280 3.63 33.58 -7.76
N GLY A 281 2.99 34.00 -8.85
CA GLY A 281 3.37 35.19 -9.62
C GLY A 281 3.17 36.47 -8.81
N GLU A 282 2.06 36.62 -8.11
CA GLU A 282 1.74 37.75 -7.22
C GLU A 282 2.66 37.81 -6.01
N LEU A 283 3.14 36.66 -5.51
CA LEU A 283 4.14 36.55 -4.44
C LEU A 283 5.58 36.75 -4.93
N GLY A 284 5.80 37.13 -6.20
CA GLY A 284 7.12 37.38 -6.76
C GLY A 284 7.93 36.13 -7.14
N GLY A 285 7.38 34.92 -6.96
CA GLY A 285 8.05 33.66 -7.27
C GLY A 285 8.01 33.26 -8.74
N GLY A 286 7.05 33.77 -9.51
CA GLY A 286 6.87 33.46 -10.93
C GLY A 286 6.75 31.97 -11.20
N ASP A 287 7.34 31.51 -12.33
CA ASP A 287 7.29 30.09 -12.74
C ASP A 287 8.13 29.18 -11.82
N ALA A 288 9.24 29.70 -11.30
CA ALA A 288 10.07 28.95 -10.37
C ALA A 288 9.34 28.68 -9.04
N GLY A 289 8.66 29.71 -8.50
CA GLY A 289 7.79 29.56 -7.33
C GLY A 289 6.65 28.57 -7.57
N TYR A 290 6.03 28.62 -8.75
CA TYR A 290 5.00 27.67 -9.16
C TYR A 290 5.53 26.23 -9.17
N GLY A 291 6.69 26.00 -9.77
CA GLY A 291 7.33 24.68 -9.76
C GLY A 291 7.70 24.22 -8.35
N ALA A 292 8.15 25.13 -7.47
CA ALA A 292 8.47 24.80 -6.08
C ALA A 292 7.22 24.37 -5.29
N VAL A 293 6.10 25.07 -5.44
CA VAL A 293 4.81 24.74 -4.82
C VAL A 293 4.30 23.37 -5.31
N LEU A 294 4.36 23.11 -6.62
CA LEU A 294 3.99 21.81 -7.18
C LEU A 294 4.93 20.70 -6.72
N THR A 295 6.22 20.96 -6.57
CA THR A 295 7.18 20.00 -5.99
C THR A 295 6.81 19.65 -4.56
N GLY A 296 6.51 20.67 -3.74
CA GLY A 296 6.04 20.47 -2.37
C GLY A 296 4.79 19.58 -2.32
N LEU A 297 3.77 19.91 -3.12
CA LEU A 297 2.54 19.12 -3.22
C LEU A 297 2.80 17.67 -3.63
N ALA A 298 3.62 17.45 -4.66
CA ALA A 298 3.88 16.11 -5.20
C ALA A 298 4.73 15.26 -4.24
N VAL A 299 5.75 15.84 -3.59
CA VAL A 299 6.54 15.19 -2.53
C VAL A 299 5.66 14.88 -1.33
N GLY A 300 4.81 15.82 -0.93
CA GLY A 300 3.84 15.62 0.15
C GLY A 300 2.89 14.47 -0.16
N LEU A 301 2.32 14.43 -1.38
CA LEU A 301 1.43 13.36 -1.84
C LEU A 301 2.14 11.98 -1.77
N ALA A 302 3.36 11.89 -2.27
CA ALA A 302 4.16 10.68 -2.20
C ALA A 302 4.44 10.27 -0.74
N SER A 303 4.81 11.22 0.11
CA SER A 303 5.03 10.99 1.55
C SER A 303 3.78 10.48 2.24
N GLY A 304 2.61 11.09 2.01
CA GLY A 304 1.32 10.66 2.57
C GLY A 304 0.91 9.26 2.12
N LEU A 305 1.16 8.90 0.87
CA LEU A 305 0.92 7.56 0.33
C LEU A 305 1.73 6.48 1.06
N PHE A 306 3.00 6.76 1.39
CA PHE A 306 3.91 5.77 1.98
C PHE A 306 3.92 5.79 3.51
N LEU A 307 3.90 6.97 4.13
CA LEU A 307 4.02 7.13 5.58
C LEU A 307 2.68 6.97 6.30
N GLY A 308 1.58 7.43 5.70
CA GLY A 308 0.25 7.39 6.33
C GLY A 308 -0.11 6.01 6.89
N PRO A 309 -0.05 4.92 6.09
CA PRO A 309 -0.38 3.57 6.57
C PRO A 309 0.64 2.99 7.57
N ARG A 310 1.89 3.48 7.56
CA ARG A 310 2.96 2.95 8.43
C ARG A 310 3.00 3.62 9.79
N VAL A 311 2.82 4.94 9.83
CA VAL A 311 2.90 5.73 11.07
C VAL A 311 1.65 5.60 11.92
N LEU A 312 0.48 5.51 11.28
CA LEU A 312 -0.82 5.42 11.94
C LEU A 312 -1.48 4.05 11.73
N GLY A 313 -0.68 2.98 11.67
CA GLY A 313 -1.15 1.60 11.44
C GLY A 313 -2.30 1.15 12.36
N PRO A 314 -2.24 1.39 13.69
CA PRO A 314 -3.31 1.03 14.63
C PRO A 314 -4.55 1.91 14.56
N PHE A 315 -4.45 3.11 13.97
CA PHE A 315 -5.56 4.05 13.83
C PHE A 315 -6.57 3.59 12.77
N SER A 316 -7.87 3.84 13.02
CA SER A 316 -8.89 3.51 12.02
C SER A 316 -8.64 4.22 10.69
N ARG A 317 -8.54 3.47 9.61
CA ARG A 317 -8.35 4.01 8.25
C ARG A 317 -9.53 4.87 7.79
N ARG A 318 -10.73 4.56 8.27
CA ARG A 318 -11.95 5.33 7.96
C ARG A 318 -11.94 6.68 8.67
N ARG A 319 -11.56 6.71 9.95
CA ARG A 319 -11.35 7.96 10.71
C ARG A 319 -10.21 8.79 10.11
N LEU A 320 -9.08 8.13 9.79
CA LEU A 320 -7.92 8.80 9.17
C LEU A 320 -8.29 9.49 7.85
N LEU A 321 -9.10 8.84 7.03
CA LEU A 321 -9.60 9.43 5.79
C LEU A 321 -10.40 10.72 6.05
N GLY A 322 -11.36 10.68 6.96
CA GLY A 322 -12.16 11.87 7.31
C GLY A 322 -11.29 13.02 7.84
N LEU A 323 -10.35 12.71 8.73
CA LEU A 323 -9.40 13.70 9.28
C LEU A 323 -8.47 14.27 8.22
N ALA A 324 -8.00 13.46 7.28
CA ALA A 324 -7.15 13.92 6.19
C ALA A 324 -7.87 14.92 5.28
N VAL A 325 -9.17 14.72 5.03
CA VAL A 325 -9.98 15.70 4.27
C VAL A 325 -10.16 17.00 5.04
N ILE A 326 -10.45 16.92 6.35
CA ILE A 326 -10.56 18.11 7.22
C ILE A 326 -9.22 18.86 7.25
N ALA A 327 -8.11 18.14 7.43
CA ALA A 327 -6.77 18.73 7.39
C ALA A 327 -6.47 19.40 6.05
N ALA A 328 -6.81 18.76 4.94
CA ALA A 328 -6.63 19.34 3.60
C ALA A 328 -7.44 20.63 3.43
N ALA A 329 -8.67 20.67 3.92
CA ALA A 329 -9.51 21.86 3.88
C ALA A 329 -8.93 23.01 4.73
N LEU A 330 -8.48 22.72 5.95
CA LEU A 330 -7.84 23.70 6.82
C LEU A 330 -6.53 24.22 6.22
N LEU A 331 -5.71 23.33 5.64
CA LEU A 331 -4.49 23.73 4.95
C LEU A 331 -4.77 24.60 3.74
N LEU A 332 -5.85 24.35 2.98
CA LEU A 332 -6.27 25.22 1.87
C LEU A 332 -6.74 26.61 2.37
N ILE A 333 -7.36 26.70 3.55
CA ILE A 333 -7.67 27.98 4.16
C ILE A 333 -6.38 28.76 4.46
N VAL A 334 -5.40 28.08 5.07
CA VAL A 334 -4.10 28.70 5.37
C VAL A 334 -3.37 29.11 4.08
N ASP A 335 -3.39 28.25 3.05
CA ASP A 335 -2.80 28.53 1.73
C ASP A 335 -3.39 29.81 1.09
N ALA A 336 -4.72 29.96 1.17
CA ALA A 336 -5.43 31.14 0.67
C ALA A 336 -5.05 32.45 1.40
N LEU A 337 -4.80 32.38 2.72
CA LEU A 337 -4.58 33.57 3.55
C LEU A 337 -3.10 33.97 3.65
N VAL A 338 -2.16 33.09 3.35
CA VAL A 338 -0.74 33.34 3.50
C VAL A 338 -0.16 34.09 2.30
N ARG A 339 0.57 35.19 2.57
CA ARG A 339 1.25 36.04 1.56
C ARG A 339 2.78 35.83 1.50
N ASN A 340 3.25 34.65 1.90
CA ASN A 340 4.67 34.30 1.87
C ASN A 340 4.88 33.01 1.08
N LEU A 341 5.66 33.10 -0.01
CA LEU A 341 5.88 31.98 -0.94
C LEU A 341 6.47 30.74 -0.26
N VAL A 342 7.40 30.92 0.68
CA VAL A 342 8.03 29.78 1.37
C VAL A 342 7.00 29.05 2.24
N VAL A 343 6.17 29.81 2.96
CA VAL A 343 5.11 29.23 3.80
C VAL A 343 4.06 28.53 2.92
N VAL A 344 3.64 29.14 1.80
CA VAL A 344 2.75 28.53 0.82
C VAL A 344 3.30 27.19 0.31
N ALA A 345 4.59 27.12 -0.02
CA ALA A 345 5.23 25.88 -0.47
C ALA A 345 5.20 24.77 0.61
N PHE A 346 5.39 25.10 1.89
CA PHE A 346 5.27 24.16 2.99
C PHE A 346 3.81 23.75 3.24
N VAL A 347 2.89 24.71 3.21
CA VAL A 347 1.45 24.43 3.40
C VAL A 347 0.94 23.49 2.32
N THR A 348 1.27 23.75 1.05
CA THR A 348 0.90 22.86 -0.06
C THR A 348 1.59 21.50 0.02
N ALA A 349 2.81 21.39 0.58
CA ALA A 349 3.43 20.10 0.85
C ALA A 349 2.63 19.31 1.89
N PHE A 350 2.19 19.92 2.98
CA PHE A 350 1.33 19.27 3.98
C PHE A 350 -0.06 18.94 3.40
N LEU A 351 -0.62 19.80 2.53
CA LEU A 351 -1.84 19.49 1.77
C LEU A 351 -1.64 18.22 0.91
N GLY A 352 -0.48 18.09 0.29
CA GLY A 352 -0.08 16.87 -0.42
C GLY A 352 -0.04 15.65 0.49
N VAL A 353 0.55 15.75 1.69
CA VAL A 353 0.56 14.66 2.69
C VAL A 353 -0.86 14.24 3.05
N ALA A 354 -1.75 15.18 3.32
CA ALA A 354 -3.15 14.91 3.63
C ALA A 354 -3.85 14.21 2.44
N ALA A 355 -3.62 14.66 1.20
CA ALA A 355 -4.17 14.04 0.00
C ALA A 355 -3.65 12.61 -0.23
N GLY A 356 -2.36 12.36 -0.02
CA GLY A 356 -1.75 11.04 -0.10
C GLY A 356 -2.27 10.08 0.96
N ALA A 357 -2.39 10.54 2.20
CA ALA A 357 -2.96 9.77 3.31
C ALA A 357 -4.44 9.44 3.07
N ALA A 358 -5.23 10.40 2.56
CA ALA A 358 -6.61 10.18 2.18
C ALA A 358 -6.75 9.13 1.08
N TRP A 359 -5.95 9.21 0.02
CA TRP A 359 -5.98 8.25 -1.07
C TRP A 359 -5.62 6.84 -0.60
N SER A 360 -4.49 6.69 0.14
CA SER A 360 -4.05 5.39 0.65
C SER A 360 -5.07 4.76 1.61
N SER A 361 -5.69 5.57 2.48
CA SER A 361 -6.74 5.13 3.40
C SER A 361 -8.04 4.77 2.67
N GLY A 362 -8.43 5.57 1.66
CA GLY A 362 -9.60 5.33 0.83
C GLY A 362 -9.50 4.03 0.03
N VAL A 363 -8.38 3.82 -0.66
CA VAL A 363 -8.14 2.58 -1.42
C VAL A 363 -8.05 1.37 -0.49
N ALA A 364 -7.45 1.52 0.69
CA ALA A 364 -7.36 0.42 1.66
C ALA A 364 -8.70 0.07 2.30
N ALA A 365 -9.61 1.05 2.48
CA ALA A 365 -10.96 0.81 2.98
C ALA A 365 -11.84 -0.01 2.02
N VAL A 366 -11.45 -0.08 0.74
CA VAL A 366 -12.15 -0.81 -0.34
C VAL A 366 -11.46 -2.14 -0.66
N ARG A 367 -10.29 -2.44 -0.10
CA ARG A 367 -9.57 -3.68 -0.40
C ARG A 367 -10.27 -4.90 0.23
N TYR A 368 -10.90 -5.71 -0.62
CA TYR A 368 -10.98 -7.14 -0.41
C TYR A 368 -9.70 -7.78 -0.98
N PRO A 369 -9.06 -8.74 -0.30
CA PRO A 369 -7.76 -9.30 -0.73
C PRO A 369 -7.75 -9.86 -2.15
N ASP A 370 -8.86 -10.37 -2.65
CA ASP A 370 -8.99 -11.09 -3.92
C ASP A 370 -9.80 -10.35 -4.99
N ALA A 371 -10.11 -9.06 -4.79
CA ALA A 371 -10.90 -8.31 -5.75
C ALA A 371 -10.08 -7.91 -7.00
N PRO A 372 -10.59 -8.15 -8.22
CA PRO A 372 -9.91 -7.77 -9.45
C PRO A 372 -9.68 -6.26 -9.54
N GLU A 373 -8.65 -5.85 -10.29
CA GLU A 373 -8.24 -4.44 -10.43
C GLU A 373 -9.34 -3.51 -10.98
N ASN A 374 -10.32 -4.08 -11.67
CA ASN A 374 -11.50 -3.41 -12.23
C ASN A 374 -12.71 -3.39 -11.29
N ASP A 375 -12.50 -3.61 -10.01
CA ASP A 375 -13.57 -3.57 -9.01
C ASP A 375 -14.28 -2.20 -9.02
N ARG A 376 -15.63 -2.26 -9.11
CA ARG A 376 -16.50 -1.08 -9.21
C ARG A 376 -16.18 0.03 -8.22
N PRO A 377 -15.91 -0.24 -6.93
CA PRO A 377 -15.54 0.78 -5.96
C PRO A 377 -14.26 1.53 -6.27
N ARG A 378 -13.21 0.86 -6.77
CA ARG A 378 -11.94 1.52 -7.13
C ARG A 378 -12.09 2.40 -8.35
N VAL A 379 -12.81 1.91 -9.35
CA VAL A 379 -13.15 2.68 -10.55
C VAL A 379 -13.94 3.91 -10.17
N PHE A 380 -14.94 3.77 -9.27
CA PHE A 380 -15.71 4.89 -8.74
C PHE A 380 -14.83 5.94 -8.06
N LEU A 381 -13.89 5.55 -7.18
CA LEU A 381 -13.00 6.49 -6.52
C LEU A 381 -12.09 7.23 -7.50
N ARG A 382 -11.53 6.53 -8.49
CA ARG A 382 -10.75 7.16 -9.57
C ARG A 382 -11.59 8.17 -10.34
N SER A 383 -12.83 7.83 -10.65
CA SER A 383 -13.78 8.72 -11.36
C SER A 383 -14.10 9.96 -10.54
N VAL A 384 -14.33 9.81 -9.24
CA VAL A 384 -14.57 10.93 -8.32
C VAL A 384 -13.38 11.89 -8.30
N VAL A 385 -12.13 11.38 -8.22
CA VAL A 385 -10.92 12.22 -8.26
C VAL A 385 -10.81 12.98 -9.56
N LEU A 386 -11.00 12.31 -10.72
CA LEU A 386 -10.90 12.97 -12.03
C LEU A 386 -11.94 14.07 -12.21
N VAL A 387 -13.18 13.81 -11.82
CA VAL A 387 -14.27 14.81 -11.93
C VAL A 387 -14.06 15.94 -10.92
N ALA A 388 -13.66 15.65 -9.67
CA ALA A 388 -13.37 16.70 -8.68
C ALA A 388 -12.19 17.58 -9.11
N ALA A 389 -11.14 17.01 -9.69
CA ALA A 389 -10.01 17.76 -10.24
C ALA A 389 -10.44 18.61 -11.44
N LEU A 390 -11.23 18.07 -12.38
CA LEU A 390 -11.78 18.82 -13.52
C LEU A 390 -12.63 20.00 -13.05
N VAL A 391 -13.52 19.77 -12.08
CA VAL A 391 -14.35 20.81 -11.48
C VAL A 391 -13.49 21.88 -10.81
N ALA A 392 -12.47 21.49 -10.04
CA ALA A 392 -11.56 22.43 -9.41
C ALA A 392 -10.82 23.29 -10.45
N PHE A 393 -10.26 22.69 -11.50
CA PHE A 393 -9.52 23.41 -12.54
C PHE A 393 -10.40 24.34 -13.40
N ALA A 394 -11.67 24.00 -13.60
CA ALA A 394 -12.58 24.82 -14.36
C ALA A 394 -13.30 25.87 -13.49
N ALA A 395 -13.91 25.45 -12.37
CA ALA A 395 -14.78 26.30 -11.57
C ALA A 395 -14.02 27.27 -10.67
N VAL A 396 -12.93 26.85 -10.02
CA VAL A 396 -12.20 27.72 -9.06
C VAL A 396 -11.64 28.97 -9.76
N PRO A 397 -10.94 28.87 -10.91
CA PRO A 397 -10.51 30.05 -11.66
C PRO A 397 -11.64 30.90 -12.23
N ALA A 398 -12.74 30.25 -12.64
CA ALA A 398 -13.93 30.98 -13.15
C ALA A 398 -14.57 31.81 -12.02
N VAL A 399 -14.76 31.21 -10.83
CA VAL A 399 -15.30 31.91 -9.67
C VAL A 399 -14.34 33.00 -9.21
N ALA A 400 -13.03 32.75 -9.18
CA ALA A 400 -12.02 33.75 -8.84
C ALA A 400 -12.05 34.96 -9.80
N GLY A 401 -12.18 34.69 -11.10
CA GLY A 401 -12.30 35.76 -12.11
C GLY A 401 -13.62 36.54 -12.05
N ALA A 402 -14.70 35.88 -11.60
CA ALA A 402 -16.02 36.54 -11.46
C ALA A 402 -16.10 37.40 -10.18
N LEU A 403 -15.47 36.96 -9.09
CA LEU A 403 -15.46 37.69 -7.83
C LEU A 403 -14.55 38.94 -7.89
N GLY A 404 -13.45 38.87 -8.66
CA GLY A 404 -12.52 40.02 -8.78
C GLY A 404 -11.80 40.34 -7.47
N SER A 405 -11.26 41.53 -7.35
CA SER A 405 -10.60 42.02 -6.13
C SER A 405 -11.53 42.93 -5.32
N HIS A 406 -11.76 42.63 -4.06
CA HIS A 406 -12.53 43.44 -3.14
C HIS A 406 -11.65 43.87 -1.97
N ARG A 407 -11.60 45.16 -1.69
CA ARG A 407 -10.91 45.69 -0.53
C ARG A 407 -11.86 45.65 0.67
N ILE A 408 -11.49 44.91 1.68
CA ILE A 408 -12.23 44.90 2.94
C ILE A 408 -11.50 45.85 3.88
N ASP A 409 -12.09 47.03 4.15
CA ASP A 409 -11.56 47.99 5.12
C ASP A 409 -11.83 47.51 6.55
N ALA A 410 -11.05 46.55 7.00
CA ALA A 410 -11.03 46.07 8.38
C ALA A 410 -9.70 46.50 9.02
N GLY A 411 -9.60 47.78 9.41
CA GLY A 411 -8.42 48.32 10.08
C GLY A 411 -7.24 48.58 9.12
N ASP A 412 -6.27 47.67 9.04
CA ASP A 412 -5.06 47.86 8.17
C ASP A 412 -5.30 47.55 6.68
N GLY A 413 -6.56 47.38 6.24
CA GLY A 413 -6.93 47.20 4.84
C GLY A 413 -6.42 45.88 4.24
N TYR A 414 -7.15 44.78 4.45
CA TYR A 414 -6.83 43.49 3.84
C TYR A 414 -7.45 43.37 2.47
N ASP A 415 -6.67 43.21 1.42
CA ASP A 415 -7.15 43.00 0.07
C ASP A 415 -7.56 41.55 -0.13
N LEU A 416 -8.85 41.28 -0.19
CA LEU A 416 -9.38 39.97 -0.52
C LEU A 416 -9.48 39.85 -2.05
N ASP A 417 -8.53 39.15 -2.65
CA ASP A 417 -8.57 38.90 -4.09
C ASP A 417 -9.51 37.71 -4.44
N GLY A 418 -9.94 37.68 -5.70
CA GLY A 418 -10.88 36.65 -6.15
C GLY A 418 -10.29 35.24 -6.05
N SER A 419 -8.99 35.08 -6.15
CA SER A 419 -8.33 33.77 -6.03
C SER A 419 -8.42 33.22 -4.61
N MET A 420 -8.18 34.07 -3.61
CA MET A 420 -8.35 33.77 -2.21
C MET A 420 -9.80 33.43 -1.87
N ALA A 421 -10.77 34.25 -2.35
CA ALA A 421 -12.18 34.00 -2.10
C ALA A 421 -12.64 32.64 -2.69
N ALA A 422 -12.21 32.31 -3.92
CA ALA A 422 -12.52 31.04 -4.56
C ALA A 422 -11.88 29.83 -3.85
N GLN A 423 -10.63 29.97 -3.38
CA GLN A 423 -9.98 28.95 -2.55
C GLN A 423 -10.72 28.73 -1.22
N LEU A 424 -11.13 29.81 -0.54
CA LEU A 424 -11.91 29.73 0.71
C LEU A 424 -13.25 29.03 0.48
N ILE A 425 -13.96 29.32 -0.62
CA ILE A 425 -15.19 28.60 -0.99
C ILE A 425 -14.90 27.10 -1.18
N ALA A 426 -13.86 26.76 -1.95
CA ALA A 426 -13.47 25.36 -2.15
C ALA A 426 -13.07 24.68 -0.84
N ALA A 427 -12.38 25.38 0.05
CA ALA A 427 -12.00 24.90 1.38
C ALA A 427 -13.22 24.63 2.27
N VAL A 428 -14.20 25.52 2.27
CA VAL A 428 -15.46 25.31 3.02
C VAL A 428 -16.21 24.09 2.48
N LEU A 429 -16.30 23.95 1.17
CA LEU A 429 -16.95 22.77 0.55
C LEU A 429 -16.20 21.47 0.91
N ALA A 430 -14.87 21.48 0.87
CA ALA A 430 -14.04 20.35 1.29
C ALA A 430 -14.17 20.06 2.78
N LEU A 431 -14.24 21.10 3.62
CA LEU A 431 -14.44 20.94 5.07
C LEU A 431 -15.80 20.30 5.39
N VAL A 432 -16.86 20.77 4.76
CA VAL A 432 -18.20 20.18 4.90
C VAL A 432 -18.20 18.73 4.44
N ALA A 433 -17.59 18.45 3.27
CA ALA A 433 -17.43 17.07 2.78
C ALA A 433 -16.64 16.20 3.78
N GLY A 434 -15.57 16.74 4.37
CA GLY A 434 -14.75 16.06 5.38
C GLY A 434 -15.51 15.77 6.67
N LEU A 435 -16.24 16.73 7.20
CA LEU A 435 -17.06 16.56 8.40
C LEU A 435 -18.19 15.54 8.20
N VAL A 436 -18.88 15.61 7.06
CA VAL A 436 -19.93 14.64 6.70
C VAL A 436 -19.32 13.25 6.50
N ALA A 437 -18.20 13.16 5.80
CA ALA A 437 -17.49 11.90 5.58
C ALA A 437 -17.01 11.31 6.92
N TYR A 438 -16.39 12.11 7.78
CA TYR A 438 -15.94 11.67 9.10
C TYR A 438 -17.09 11.05 9.92
N ARG A 439 -18.25 11.73 9.98
CA ARG A 439 -19.42 11.22 10.69
C ARG A 439 -20.03 9.95 10.08
N ARG A 440 -19.93 9.79 8.76
CA ARG A 440 -20.48 8.61 8.05
C ARG A 440 -19.54 7.41 8.06
N LEU A 441 -18.25 7.66 8.14
CA LEU A 441 -17.21 6.64 8.08
C LEU A 441 -16.70 6.23 9.46
N ASP A 442 -17.11 6.92 10.55
CA ASP A 442 -16.67 6.60 11.89
C ASP A 442 -17.11 5.18 12.27
N ASP A 443 -16.13 4.28 12.34
CA ASP A 443 -16.28 2.88 12.71
C ASP A 443 -16.03 2.61 14.19
N ARG A 444 -15.78 3.67 14.97
CA ARG A 444 -15.53 3.60 16.42
C ARG A 444 -16.33 4.67 17.18
N PRO A 445 -17.70 4.64 17.10
CA PRO A 445 -18.53 5.62 17.77
C PRO A 445 -18.31 5.54 19.30
N GLY A 446 -18.20 6.70 19.96
CA GLY A 446 -17.98 6.78 21.41
C GLY A 446 -16.50 6.77 21.84
N ILE A 447 -15.55 6.48 20.96
CA ILE A 447 -14.12 6.55 21.28
C ILE A 447 -13.61 7.99 21.06
N PRO A 448 -13.03 8.65 22.10
CA PRO A 448 -12.47 9.99 21.97
C PRO A 448 -11.33 10.02 20.96
N LEU A 449 -11.44 10.92 19.97
CA LEU A 449 -10.48 11.03 18.86
C LEU A 449 -9.04 11.23 19.33
N VAL A 450 -8.84 12.14 20.30
CA VAL A 450 -7.47 12.48 20.78
C VAL A 450 -6.82 11.30 21.49
N ALA A 451 -7.60 10.52 22.24
CA ALA A 451 -7.11 9.34 22.93
C ALA A 451 -6.74 8.22 21.93
N ASP A 452 -7.61 7.97 20.93
CA ASP A 452 -7.37 7.01 19.84
C ASP A 452 -6.11 7.38 19.01
N LEU A 453 -5.98 8.66 18.65
CA LEU A 453 -4.81 9.16 17.93
C LEU A 453 -3.51 9.05 18.74
N ARG A 454 -3.57 9.41 20.04
CA ARG A 454 -2.41 9.32 20.94
C ARG A 454 -1.97 7.88 21.17
N ALA A 455 -2.89 6.94 21.28
CA ALA A 455 -2.60 5.52 21.36
C ALA A 455 -1.96 5.01 20.05
N ALA A 456 -2.53 5.38 18.90
CA ALA A 456 -2.02 5.00 17.60
C ALA A 456 -0.59 5.52 17.34
N LEU A 457 -0.25 6.74 17.78
CA LEU A 457 1.11 7.29 17.70
C LEU A 457 2.12 6.52 18.57
N ARG A 458 1.65 5.79 19.59
CA ARG A 458 2.47 4.87 20.40
C ARG A 458 2.52 3.45 19.82
N GLY A 459 1.79 3.20 18.71
CA GLY A 459 1.68 1.87 18.12
C GLY A 459 0.61 0.97 18.78
N GLU A 460 -0.27 1.54 19.60
CA GLU A 460 -1.29 0.85 20.38
C GLU A 460 -2.70 1.12 19.82
N VAL A 461 -3.63 0.18 20.02
CA VAL A 461 -5.05 0.41 19.79
C VAL A 461 -5.67 0.96 21.07
N TYR A 462 -6.33 2.12 20.99
CA TYR A 462 -7.03 2.67 22.16
C TYR A 462 -8.25 1.81 22.50
N VAL A 463 -8.30 1.37 23.75
CA VAL A 463 -9.47 0.71 24.36
C VAL A 463 -10.06 1.69 25.36
N PRO A 464 -11.34 2.12 25.21
CA PRO A 464 -11.96 3.05 26.16
C PRO A 464 -12.11 2.42 27.56
N PRO A 465 -11.90 3.18 28.62
CA PRO A 465 -12.09 2.69 29.99
C PRO A 465 -13.47 2.11 30.28
N SER A 466 -14.52 2.55 29.56
CA SER A 466 -15.91 2.06 29.69
C SER A 466 -16.22 0.84 28.83
N GLN A 467 -15.32 0.45 27.90
CA GLN A 467 -15.34 -0.86 27.20
C GLN A 467 -14.36 -1.86 27.81
N VAL A 468 -13.50 -1.40 28.71
CA VAL A 468 -13.14 -2.19 29.85
C VAL A 468 -14.40 -2.18 30.75
N VAL A 469 -15.45 -2.91 30.36
CA VAL A 469 -16.14 -3.69 31.34
C VAL A 469 -14.99 -4.57 31.85
N GLU A 470 -14.32 -4.13 32.93
CA GLU A 470 -13.84 -5.11 33.88
C GLU A 470 -15.11 -5.95 34.15
N PRO A 471 -15.25 -7.16 33.62
CA PRO A 471 -16.03 -8.13 34.32
C PRO A 471 -15.38 -8.04 35.68
N GLU A 472 -16.13 -7.77 36.77
CA GLU A 472 -15.62 -7.96 38.14
C GLU A 472 -14.77 -9.21 38.00
N PRO A 473 -13.44 -9.14 38.24
CA PRO A 473 -12.63 -10.29 37.99
C PRO A 473 -13.20 -11.36 38.88
N VAL A 474 -13.94 -12.29 38.28
CA VAL A 474 -14.12 -13.60 38.87
C VAL A 474 -12.70 -14.02 39.04
N ARG A 475 -12.14 -13.84 40.25
CA ARG A 475 -10.75 -14.21 40.59
C ARG A 475 -10.68 -15.68 40.36
N ARG A 476 -10.29 -16.05 39.15
CA ARG A 476 -9.92 -17.40 38.77
C ARG A 476 -8.61 -17.63 39.49
N GLU A 477 -8.56 -18.64 40.29
CA GLU A 477 -7.34 -18.96 41.03
C GLU A 477 -6.18 -19.29 40.08
N HIS A 478 -6.48 -19.67 38.80
CA HIS A 478 -5.48 -19.96 37.76
C HIS A 478 -6.04 -19.63 36.37
N GLY A 479 -5.21 -19.04 35.49
CA GLY A 479 -5.50 -18.87 34.06
C GLY A 479 -5.37 -20.20 33.30
N VAL A 480 -5.84 -20.23 32.04
CA VAL A 480 -5.75 -21.40 31.15
C VAL A 480 -4.72 -21.15 30.05
N PHE A 481 -3.85 -22.12 29.82
CA PHE A 481 -2.81 -22.03 28.80
C PHE A 481 -3.04 -23.04 27.65
N ILE A 482 -3.25 -22.50 26.43
CA ILE A 482 -3.52 -23.29 25.22
C ILE A 482 -2.37 -23.06 24.22
N ALA A 483 -1.74 -24.13 23.77
CA ALA A 483 -0.71 -24.09 22.74
C ALA A 483 -1.22 -24.70 21.43
N PHE A 484 -0.86 -24.12 20.30
CA PHE A 484 -1.11 -24.64 18.95
C PHE A 484 0.18 -25.15 18.34
N GLU A 485 0.20 -26.44 17.99
CA GLU A 485 1.39 -27.12 17.50
C GLU A 485 1.15 -27.83 16.17
N GLY A 486 2.23 -28.24 15.51
CA GLY A 486 2.21 -28.96 14.23
C GLY A 486 3.26 -28.49 13.25
N GLY A 487 3.39 -29.17 12.12
CA GLY A 487 4.32 -28.86 11.05
C GLY A 487 4.08 -27.54 10.34
N GLU A 488 4.96 -27.21 9.40
CA GLU A 488 4.82 -25.98 8.60
C GLU A 488 3.57 -26.06 7.70
N GLY A 489 2.90 -24.90 7.52
CA GLY A 489 1.68 -24.82 6.69
C GLY A 489 0.44 -25.53 7.25
N ALA A 490 0.47 -26.05 8.49
CA ALA A 490 -0.65 -26.73 9.13
C ALA A 490 -1.81 -25.79 9.55
N GLY A 491 -1.63 -24.48 9.51
CA GLY A 491 -2.68 -23.49 9.84
C GLY A 491 -2.76 -23.12 11.31
N LYS A 492 -1.73 -23.37 12.11
CA LYS A 492 -1.64 -23.03 13.55
C LYS A 492 -2.04 -21.59 13.85
N THR A 493 -1.35 -20.64 13.24
CA THR A 493 -1.58 -19.19 13.43
C THR A 493 -3.04 -18.80 13.16
N THR A 494 -3.64 -19.40 12.14
CA THR A 494 -5.03 -19.15 11.78
C THR A 494 -5.98 -19.68 12.86
N GLN A 495 -5.80 -20.91 13.31
CA GLN A 495 -6.66 -21.52 14.32
C GLN A 495 -6.46 -20.90 15.70
N ALA A 496 -5.22 -20.58 16.10
CA ALA A 496 -4.92 -19.85 17.33
C ALA A 496 -5.63 -18.49 17.37
N ARG A 497 -5.59 -17.76 16.25
CA ARG A 497 -6.29 -16.47 16.12
C ARG A 497 -7.81 -16.62 16.21
N LEU A 498 -8.39 -17.62 15.55
CA LEU A 498 -9.84 -17.86 15.59
C LEU A 498 -10.31 -18.29 16.98
N ALA A 499 -9.54 -19.16 17.66
CA ALA A 499 -9.81 -19.52 19.04
C ALA A 499 -9.77 -18.33 19.97
N ALA A 500 -8.77 -17.45 19.81
CA ALA A 500 -8.65 -16.24 20.64
C ALA A 500 -9.78 -15.23 20.39
N ILE A 501 -10.22 -15.05 19.15
CA ILE A 501 -11.37 -14.22 18.82
C ILE A 501 -12.63 -14.78 19.50
N TRP A 502 -12.88 -16.06 19.29
CA TRP A 502 -14.03 -16.73 19.88
C TRP A 502 -14.06 -16.65 21.41
N LEU A 503 -12.92 -16.83 22.10
CA LEU A 503 -12.81 -16.67 23.55
C LEU A 503 -13.12 -15.25 24.01
N ARG A 504 -12.60 -14.23 23.29
CA ARG A 504 -12.89 -12.82 23.60
C ARG A 504 -14.34 -12.46 23.40
N ASP A 505 -14.98 -12.99 22.36
CA ASP A 505 -16.41 -12.77 22.10
C ASP A 505 -17.29 -13.36 23.20
N HIS A 506 -16.77 -14.36 23.95
CA HIS A 506 -17.41 -14.95 25.13
C HIS A 506 -16.97 -14.29 26.45
N GLY A 507 -16.31 -13.14 26.42
CA GLY A 507 -15.99 -12.32 27.58
C GLY A 507 -14.76 -12.74 28.38
N TYR A 508 -13.88 -13.60 27.82
CA TYR A 508 -12.63 -13.98 28.46
C TYR A 508 -11.51 -12.95 28.21
N ASP A 509 -10.68 -12.71 29.22
CA ASP A 509 -9.39 -12.02 29.04
C ASP A 509 -8.42 -12.96 28.32
N VAL A 510 -8.01 -12.63 27.08
CA VAL A 510 -7.21 -13.51 26.23
C VAL A 510 -5.96 -12.81 25.75
N ILE A 511 -4.81 -13.39 26.08
CA ILE A 511 -3.51 -13.03 25.55
C ILE A 511 -3.17 -13.96 24.40
N THR A 512 -2.97 -13.40 23.21
CA THR A 512 -2.42 -14.13 22.06
C THR A 512 -0.92 -13.88 21.95
N THR A 513 -0.15 -14.96 21.82
CA THR A 513 1.30 -14.89 21.74
C THR A 513 1.85 -15.97 20.78
N HIS A 514 3.16 -16.01 20.58
CA HIS A 514 3.79 -16.96 19.67
C HIS A 514 5.26 -17.20 20.03
N GLU A 515 5.81 -18.31 19.60
CA GLU A 515 7.24 -18.62 19.70
C GLU A 515 7.84 -19.04 18.33
N PRO A 516 9.10 -18.66 18.07
CA PRO A 516 9.91 -17.71 18.84
C PRO A 516 9.53 -16.25 18.52
N GLY A 517 9.90 -15.31 19.42
CA GLY A 517 9.90 -13.89 19.10
C GLY A 517 8.81 -13.03 19.72
N ALA A 518 8.15 -13.48 20.80
CA ALA A 518 7.10 -12.72 21.48
C ALA A 518 7.58 -11.51 22.30
N THR A 519 8.86 -11.46 22.65
CA THR A 519 9.46 -10.39 23.45
C THR A 519 10.49 -9.59 22.64
N LYS A 520 10.97 -8.45 23.17
CA LYS A 520 12.03 -7.66 22.51
C LYS A 520 13.34 -8.45 22.35
N ILE A 521 13.68 -9.28 23.32
CA ILE A 521 14.85 -10.18 23.26
C ILE A 521 14.53 -11.32 22.29
N GLY A 522 13.34 -11.90 22.43
CA GLY A 522 12.86 -12.97 21.57
C GLY A 522 12.86 -12.61 20.09
N MET A 523 12.48 -11.39 19.71
CA MET A 523 12.57 -10.94 18.31
C MET A 523 13.99 -10.98 17.74
N ARG A 524 15.01 -10.68 18.57
CA ARG A 524 16.42 -10.76 18.15
C ARG A 524 16.86 -12.21 18.01
N LEU A 525 16.43 -13.08 18.93
CA LEU A 525 16.71 -14.52 18.88
C LEU A 525 16.01 -15.15 17.66
N ARG A 526 14.77 -14.79 17.39
CA ARG A 526 14.04 -15.21 16.19
C ARG A 526 14.78 -14.82 14.91
N ALA A 527 15.28 -13.59 14.82
CA ALA A 527 16.03 -13.15 13.65
C ALA A 527 17.27 -14.02 13.42
N MET A 528 18.02 -14.37 14.49
CA MET A 528 19.17 -15.27 14.39
C MET A 528 18.79 -16.72 14.04
N LEU A 529 17.69 -17.21 14.60
CA LEU A 529 17.24 -18.61 14.44
C LEU A 529 16.70 -18.90 13.04
N LEU A 530 16.00 -17.94 12.43
CA LEU A 530 15.30 -18.12 11.16
C LEU A 530 16.04 -17.56 9.95
N ASP A 531 17.12 -16.78 10.17
CA ASP A 531 17.92 -16.21 9.09
C ASP A 531 18.70 -17.33 8.36
N ARG A 532 18.54 -17.35 7.04
CA ARG A 532 19.25 -18.29 6.14
C ARG A 532 20.77 -18.07 6.12
N ASP A 533 21.20 -16.84 6.35
CA ASP A 533 22.62 -16.48 6.34
C ASP A 533 23.31 -16.89 7.64
N THR A 534 22.56 -17.27 8.68
CA THR A 534 23.11 -17.83 9.91
C THR A 534 23.59 -19.27 9.67
N THR A 535 24.80 -19.40 9.10
CA THR A 535 25.45 -20.69 8.85
C THR A 535 26.31 -21.11 10.02
N GLY A 536 26.42 -22.44 10.24
CA GLY A 536 27.33 -23.02 11.27
C GLY A 536 26.78 -23.00 12.70
N LEU A 537 25.50 -22.67 12.89
CA LEU A 537 24.85 -22.83 14.20
C LEU A 537 24.75 -24.32 14.53
N SER A 538 25.38 -24.75 15.63
CA SER A 538 25.28 -26.15 16.07
C SER A 538 23.88 -26.46 16.61
N ASP A 539 23.42 -27.70 16.45
CA ASP A 539 22.09 -28.14 16.92
C ASP A 539 21.86 -27.84 18.42
N ARG A 540 22.88 -27.95 19.24
CA ARG A 540 22.80 -27.60 20.69
C ARG A 540 22.65 -26.10 20.90
N ALA A 541 23.36 -25.28 20.13
CA ALA A 541 23.21 -23.81 20.21
C ALA A 541 21.82 -23.38 19.74
N GLU A 542 21.28 -23.98 18.67
CA GLU A 542 19.91 -23.79 18.22
C GLU A 542 18.91 -24.08 19.36
N SER A 543 19.03 -25.23 20.00
CA SER A 543 18.16 -25.64 21.12
C SER A 543 18.21 -24.67 22.30
N LEU A 544 19.41 -24.18 22.66
CA LEU A 544 19.60 -23.22 23.75
C LEU A 544 19.01 -21.84 23.41
N LEU A 545 19.10 -21.40 22.17
CA LEU A 545 18.50 -20.13 21.74
C LEU A 545 16.97 -20.18 21.78
N TYR A 546 16.35 -21.29 21.35
CA TYR A 546 14.91 -21.49 21.51
C TYR A 546 14.52 -21.56 23.00
N ALA A 547 15.31 -22.22 23.86
CA ALA A 547 15.05 -22.25 25.29
C ALA A 547 15.19 -20.87 25.94
N ALA A 548 16.16 -20.05 25.51
CA ALA A 548 16.35 -18.69 26.00
C ALA A 548 15.18 -17.77 25.60
N ASP A 549 14.68 -17.84 24.34
CA ASP A 549 13.49 -17.16 23.90
C ASP A 549 12.29 -17.52 24.78
N ARG A 550 12.07 -18.81 25.00
CA ARG A 550 10.96 -19.33 25.79
C ARG A 550 11.07 -18.92 27.27
N ALA A 551 12.25 -18.91 27.86
CA ALA A 551 12.44 -18.48 29.24
C ALA A 551 12.01 -17.01 29.42
N ASP A 552 12.44 -16.12 28.51
CA ASP A 552 12.07 -14.71 28.55
C ASP A 552 10.56 -14.50 28.28
N HIS A 553 9.99 -15.29 27.36
CA HIS A 553 8.57 -15.28 27.03
C HIS A 553 7.69 -15.73 28.21
N VAL A 554 8.05 -16.83 28.86
CA VAL A 554 7.30 -17.32 30.03
C VAL A 554 7.37 -16.34 31.19
N ALA A 555 8.54 -15.77 31.47
CA ALA A 555 8.73 -14.87 32.61
C ALA A 555 7.98 -13.53 32.42
N ASN A 556 7.97 -12.98 31.19
CA ASN A 556 7.49 -11.63 30.95
C ASN A 556 6.08 -11.55 30.34
N VAL A 557 5.57 -12.65 29.78
CA VAL A 557 4.27 -12.64 29.07
C VAL A 557 3.31 -13.70 29.62
N ILE A 558 3.73 -15.02 29.56
CA ILE A 558 2.78 -16.11 29.83
C ILE A 558 2.45 -16.18 31.32
N ARG A 559 3.44 -16.30 32.19
CA ARG A 559 3.22 -16.44 33.64
C ARG A 559 2.44 -15.27 34.26
N PRO A 560 2.78 -13.99 33.98
CA PRO A 560 2.00 -12.88 34.49
C PRO A 560 0.54 -12.84 33.98
N ALA A 561 0.29 -13.37 32.77
CA ALA A 561 -1.06 -13.49 32.24
C ALA A 561 -1.87 -14.57 32.96
N LEU A 562 -1.28 -15.75 33.18
CA LEU A 562 -1.92 -16.85 33.89
C LEU A 562 -2.20 -16.49 35.36
N GLU A 563 -1.26 -15.80 36.02
CA GLU A 563 -1.40 -15.37 37.43
C GLU A 563 -2.56 -14.39 37.65
N ARG A 564 -2.93 -13.58 36.66
CA ARG A 564 -4.12 -12.72 36.73
C ARG A 564 -5.41 -13.40 36.24
N GLY A 565 -5.35 -14.69 35.89
CA GLY A 565 -6.50 -15.47 35.47
C GLY A 565 -6.85 -15.34 33.96
N ALA A 566 -5.94 -14.81 33.12
CA ALA A 566 -6.14 -14.71 31.70
C ALA A 566 -5.98 -16.06 30.99
N ILE A 567 -6.64 -16.21 29.84
CA ILE A 567 -6.40 -17.34 28.93
C ILE A 567 -5.26 -16.95 27.99
N VAL A 568 -4.21 -17.76 27.96
CA VAL A 568 -3.08 -17.59 27.06
C VAL A 568 -3.24 -18.53 25.86
N VAL A 569 -3.22 -18.00 24.65
CA VAL A 569 -3.22 -18.75 23.40
C VAL A 569 -1.92 -18.52 22.68
N SER A 570 -1.07 -19.53 22.61
CA SER A 570 0.25 -19.46 21.97
C SER A 570 0.29 -20.22 20.65
N ASP A 571 0.82 -19.58 19.62
CA ASP A 571 1.24 -20.24 18.38
C ASP A 571 2.65 -20.78 18.59
N ARG A 572 2.77 -22.06 18.83
CA ARG A 572 3.93 -22.84 19.28
C ARG A 572 4.28 -22.62 20.75
N TYR A 573 4.88 -23.66 21.32
CA TYR A 573 5.48 -23.68 22.66
C TYR A 573 6.56 -24.78 22.74
N LEU A 574 6.76 -25.39 23.93
CA LEU A 574 7.84 -26.31 24.17
C LEU A 574 7.82 -27.59 23.31
N ASP A 575 6.61 -28.05 22.91
CA ASP A 575 6.46 -29.28 22.12
C ASP A 575 7.08 -29.11 20.72
N SER A 576 7.09 -27.86 20.18
CA SER A 576 7.89 -27.52 18.99
C SER A 576 9.38 -27.82 19.19
N SER A 577 9.99 -27.48 20.34
CA SER A 577 11.40 -27.78 20.58
C SER A 577 11.67 -29.28 20.70
N LEU A 578 10.77 -30.02 21.33
CA LEU A 578 10.89 -31.48 21.41
C LEU A 578 10.81 -32.11 20.02
N ALA A 579 9.88 -31.67 19.19
CA ALA A 579 9.71 -32.18 17.82
C ALA A 579 10.86 -31.75 16.89
N TYR A 580 11.22 -30.47 16.85
CA TYR A 580 12.19 -29.94 15.88
C TYR A 580 13.65 -30.23 16.32
N GLN A 581 14.02 -29.85 17.54
CA GLN A 581 15.39 -30.06 18.03
C GLN A 581 15.63 -31.50 18.54
N GLY A 582 14.62 -32.10 19.17
CA GLY A 582 14.70 -33.50 19.61
C GLY A 582 14.67 -34.47 18.42
N TYR A 583 13.50 -34.68 17.85
CA TYR A 583 13.33 -35.65 16.74
C TYR A 583 13.94 -35.16 15.43
N GLY A 584 13.68 -33.93 15.02
CA GLY A 584 14.16 -33.34 13.75
C GLY A 584 15.71 -33.34 13.67
N ARG A 585 16.39 -32.74 14.65
CA ARG A 585 17.87 -32.67 14.78
C ARG A 585 18.48 -33.95 15.39
N ARG A 586 17.68 -34.95 15.75
CA ARG A 586 18.13 -36.21 16.36
C ARG A 586 18.95 -36.02 17.67
N GLN A 587 18.59 -34.99 18.45
CA GLN A 587 19.16 -34.81 19.78
C GLN A 587 18.37 -35.66 20.80
N PRO A 588 18.99 -36.06 21.94
CA PRO A 588 18.25 -36.77 22.97
C PRO A 588 17.07 -35.96 23.48
N VAL A 589 15.86 -36.49 23.31
CA VAL A 589 14.60 -35.77 23.61
C VAL A 589 14.53 -35.40 25.10
N GLU A 590 15.08 -36.27 25.96
CA GLU A 590 15.17 -36.06 27.43
C GLU A 590 16.03 -34.85 27.78
N ASP A 591 17.12 -34.59 27.04
CA ASP A 591 17.98 -33.43 27.25
C ASP A 591 17.25 -32.15 26.86
N ILE A 592 16.56 -32.15 25.70
CA ILE A 592 15.74 -31.01 25.25
C ILE A 592 14.59 -30.76 26.24
N ALA A 593 13.93 -31.81 26.74
CA ALA A 593 12.88 -31.72 27.75
C ALA A 593 13.39 -31.09 29.05
N ARG A 594 14.56 -31.53 29.57
CA ARG A 594 15.17 -30.97 30.78
C ARG A 594 15.52 -29.48 30.64
N VAL A 595 16.12 -29.09 29.51
CA VAL A 595 16.46 -27.68 29.24
C VAL A 595 15.20 -26.83 29.20
N ASN A 596 14.15 -27.29 28.51
CA ASN A 596 12.90 -26.58 28.44
C ASN A 596 12.14 -26.52 29.76
N ALA A 597 12.12 -27.60 30.54
CA ALA A 597 11.54 -27.61 31.88
C ALA A 597 12.23 -26.61 32.80
N TRP A 598 13.57 -26.52 32.74
CA TRP A 598 14.33 -25.50 33.50
C TRP A 598 14.01 -24.09 33.00
N ALA A 599 13.95 -23.85 31.67
CA ALA A 599 13.65 -22.55 31.06
C ALA A 599 12.24 -22.03 31.42
N THR A 600 11.27 -22.93 31.51
CA THR A 600 9.84 -22.56 31.76
C THR A 600 9.46 -22.61 33.23
N GLY A 601 10.36 -23.15 34.11
CA GLY A 601 9.99 -23.49 35.47
C GLY A 601 8.92 -24.58 35.56
N GLY A 602 8.91 -25.51 34.60
CA GLY A 602 7.97 -26.64 34.53
C GLY A 602 6.58 -26.25 34.02
N LEU A 603 6.37 -25.03 33.49
CA LEU A 603 5.07 -24.62 32.97
C LEU A 603 4.72 -25.41 31.69
N MET A 604 3.56 -26.09 31.74
CA MET A 604 2.98 -26.86 30.62
C MET A 604 1.65 -26.26 30.18
N PRO A 605 1.24 -26.38 28.91
CA PRO A 605 -0.11 -26.03 28.47
C PRO A 605 -1.16 -26.97 29.09
N ASP A 606 -2.34 -26.41 29.39
CA ASP A 606 -3.52 -27.18 29.79
C ASP A 606 -4.10 -27.94 28.59
N LEU A 607 -3.92 -27.39 27.38
CA LEU A 607 -4.32 -28.01 26.12
C LEU A 607 -3.29 -27.72 25.04
N THR A 608 -2.83 -28.75 24.35
CA THR A 608 -2.05 -28.62 23.10
C THR A 608 -2.91 -29.06 21.91
N VAL A 609 -3.21 -28.13 21.00
CA VAL A 609 -3.91 -28.43 19.74
C VAL A 609 -2.86 -28.76 18.68
N LEU A 610 -2.77 -30.02 18.33
CA LEU A 610 -1.85 -30.51 17.28
C LEU A 610 -2.57 -30.58 15.94
N LEU A 611 -2.13 -29.76 14.99
CA LEU A 611 -2.61 -29.74 13.62
C LEU A 611 -1.68 -30.58 12.73
N GLU A 612 -2.16 -31.71 12.25
CA GLU A 612 -1.40 -32.63 11.41
C GLU A 612 -1.69 -32.39 9.92
N VAL A 613 -0.64 -32.25 9.13
CA VAL A 613 -0.69 -32.22 7.67
C VAL A 613 0.55 -32.96 7.13
N PRO A 614 0.45 -33.72 6.05
CA PRO A 614 1.64 -34.29 5.42
C PRO A 614 2.67 -33.19 5.11
N PRO A 615 3.96 -33.38 5.44
CA PRO A 615 4.99 -32.33 5.30
C PRO A 615 5.03 -31.71 3.90
N ALA A 616 4.94 -32.54 2.85
CA ALA A 616 4.92 -32.08 1.46
C ALA A 616 3.72 -31.16 1.15
N ASP A 617 2.56 -31.41 1.75
CA ASP A 617 1.37 -30.58 1.56
C ASP A 617 1.45 -29.30 2.36
N GLY A 618 1.97 -29.37 3.59
CA GLY A 618 2.19 -28.19 4.43
C GLY A 618 3.18 -27.21 3.80
N LEU A 619 4.31 -27.67 3.34
CA LEU A 619 5.34 -26.82 2.68
C LEU A 619 4.79 -26.17 1.40
N ARG A 620 3.93 -26.85 0.63
CA ARG A 620 3.28 -26.27 -0.57
C ARG A 620 2.29 -25.15 -0.25
N ARG A 621 1.76 -25.07 0.95
CA ARG A 621 0.83 -24.02 1.38
C ARG A 621 1.56 -22.72 1.77
N LEU A 622 2.87 -22.75 1.93
CA LEU A 622 3.66 -21.57 2.27
C LEU A 622 3.78 -20.64 1.07
N SER A 623 3.46 -19.37 1.27
CA SER A 623 3.47 -18.33 0.23
C SER A 623 4.70 -17.40 0.28
N ALA A 624 5.55 -17.54 1.29
CA ALA A 624 6.76 -16.75 1.49
C ALA A 624 8.03 -17.58 1.13
N PRO A 625 9.17 -16.94 0.85
CA PRO A 625 10.44 -17.65 0.76
C PRO A 625 10.69 -18.43 2.07
N ALA A 626 11.03 -19.70 1.93
CA ALA A 626 11.32 -20.57 3.05
C ALA A 626 12.39 -19.95 3.97
N ASP A 627 12.18 -19.99 5.28
CA ASP A 627 13.20 -19.63 6.25
C ASP A 627 14.24 -20.76 6.40
N ARG A 628 15.18 -20.62 7.36
CA ARG A 628 16.23 -21.64 7.58
C ARG A 628 15.66 -23.01 7.95
N ILE A 629 14.61 -23.07 8.77
CA ILE A 629 13.99 -24.31 9.20
C ILE A 629 13.09 -24.89 8.09
N GLU A 630 12.31 -24.06 7.44
CA GLU A 630 11.46 -24.46 6.28
C GLU A 630 12.29 -24.99 5.11
N SER A 631 13.57 -24.58 5.02
CA SER A 631 14.51 -25.02 3.97
C SER A 631 15.18 -26.38 4.26
N GLU A 632 14.91 -26.99 5.40
CA GLU A 632 15.44 -28.32 5.74
C GLU A 632 14.88 -29.40 4.79
N PRO A 633 15.61 -30.51 4.58
CA PRO A 633 15.15 -31.61 3.75
C PRO A 633 13.83 -32.21 4.23
N GLN A 634 13.07 -32.84 3.30
CA GLN A 634 11.77 -33.43 3.62
C GLN A 634 11.86 -34.44 4.76
N GLU A 635 12.93 -35.22 4.83
CA GLU A 635 13.15 -36.23 5.89
C GLU A 635 13.27 -35.59 7.28
N PHE A 636 13.70 -34.33 7.36
CA PHE A 636 13.71 -33.59 8.62
C PHE A 636 12.27 -33.31 9.08
N HIS A 637 11.42 -32.81 8.19
CA HIS A 637 10.02 -32.53 8.49
C HIS A 637 9.19 -33.79 8.77
N GLU A 638 9.52 -34.91 8.15
CA GLU A 638 8.92 -36.23 8.45
C GLU A 638 9.27 -36.68 9.87
N ARG A 639 10.53 -36.48 10.32
CA ARG A 639 10.92 -36.78 11.71
C ARG A 639 10.23 -35.85 12.70
N VAL A 640 10.09 -34.57 12.37
CA VAL A 640 9.34 -33.61 13.21
C VAL A 640 7.90 -34.05 13.38
N GLN A 641 7.23 -34.47 12.29
CA GLN A 641 5.87 -34.97 12.35
C GLN A 641 5.76 -36.24 13.21
N ALA A 642 6.68 -37.18 13.02
CA ALA A 642 6.75 -38.38 13.86
C ALA A 642 6.97 -38.02 15.35
N GLY A 643 7.79 -37.01 15.63
CA GLY A 643 8.00 -36.46 16.97
C GLY A 643 6.71 -35.91 17.59
N PHE A 644 5.96 -35.08 16.89
CA PHE A 644 4.69 -34.58 17.40
C PHE A 644 3.69 -35.72 17.72
N ARG A 645 3.62 -36.75 16.86
CA ARG A 645 2.76 -37.92 17.13
C ARG A 645 3.20 -38.67 18.39
N ALA A 646 4.50 -38.93 18.54
CA ALA A 646 5.01 -39.59 19.70
C ALA A 646 4.72 -38.81 21.01
N LEU A 647 4.81 -37.47 20.96
CA LEU A 647 4.47 -36.62 22.09
C LEU A 647 2.97 -36.67 22.43
N ALA A 648 2.11 -36.63 21.41
CA ALA A 648 0.66 -36.75 21.59
C ALA A 648 0.22 -38.12 22.11
N GLU A 649 0.86 -39.19 21.64
CA GLU A 649 0.62 -40.56 22.14
C GLU A 649 1.08 -40.75 23.59
N ALA A 650 2.13 -40.03 24.01
CA ALA A 650 2.67 -40.10 25.39
C ALA A 650 1.78 -39.36 26.41
N ASP A 651 0.97 -38.36 25.98
CA ASP A 651 0.13 -37.55 26.87
C ASP A 651 -1.21 -37.23 26.20
N PRO A 652 -2.05 -38.22 25.92
CA PRO A 652 -3.27 -38.05 25.12
C PRO A 652 -4.30 -37.11 25.74
N ASP A 653 -4.31 -36.95 27.06
CA ASP A 653 -5.25 -36.09 27.78
C ASP A 653 -4.99 -34.59 27.52
N ARG A 654 -3.71 -34.23 27.34
CA ARG A 654 -3.29 -32.86 27.03
C ARG A 654 -3.43 -32.50 25.56
N TYR A 655 -3.47 -33.47 24.66
CA TYR A 655 -3.50 -33.21 23.22
C TYR A 655 -4.90 -33.32 22.60
N LEU A 656 -5.19 -32.38 21.71
CA LEU A 656 -6.24 -32.50 20.71
C LEU A 656 -5.56 -32.63 19.34
N VAL A 657 -5.56 -33.83 18.76
CA VAL A 657 -4.95 -34.10 17.45
C VAL A 657 -6.01 -33.98 16.35
N LEU A 658 -5.77 -33.09 15.37
CA LEU A 658 -6.69 -32.82 14.27
C LEU A 658 -5.99 -32.90 12.92
N ASP A 659 -6.66 -33.54 11.96
CA ASP A 659 -6.24 -33.56 10.57
C ASP A 659 -6.48 -32.19 9.91
N ALA A 660 -5.39 -31.45 9.65
CA ALA A 660 -5.40 -30.12 9.07
C ALA A 660 -5.73 -30.06 7.57
N SER A 661 -6.10 -31.18 6.95
CA SER A 661 -6.70 -31.23 5.61
C SER A 661 -8.19 -30.87 5.62
N ARG A 662 -8.86 -30.95 6.78
CA ARG A 662 -10.27 -30.62 6.93
C ARG A 662 -10.54 -29.12 6.75
N PRO A 663 -11.80 -28.75 6.42
CA PRO A 663 -12.19 -27.35 6.31
C PRO A 663 -11.91 -26.56 7.59
N GLN A 664 -11.43 -25.32 7.43
CA GLN A 664 -11.06 -24.43 8.53
C GLN A 664 -12.17 -24.26 9.57
N ALA A 665 -13.43 -24.12 9.13
CA ALA A 665 -14.58 -23.97 10.01
C ALA A 665 -14.87 -25.22 10.85
N GLU A 666 -14.62 -26.41 10.31
CA GLU A 666 -14.77 -27.67 11.04
C GLU A 666 -13.71 -27.80 12.13
N LEU A 667 -12.46 -27.49 11.78
CA LEU A 667 -11.35 -27.47 12.75
C LEU A 667 -11.64 -26.50 13.89
N SER A 668 -12.09 -25.28 13.57
CA SER A 668 -12.45 -24.29 14.59
C SER A 668 -13.53 -24.78 15.54
N ARG A 669 -14.56 -25.49 15.04
CA ARG A 669 -15.63 -26.03 15.90
C ARG A 669 -15.10 -27.12 16.85
N LEU A 670 -14.27 -28.03 16.36
CA LEU A 670 -13.68 -29.09 17.18
C LEU A 670 -12.76 -28.50 18.27
N ILE A 671 -11.98 -27.48 17.92
CA ILE A 671 -11.12 -26.78 18.86
C ILE A 671 -11.96 -26.05 19.92
N GLN A 672 -12.98 -25.33 19.54
CA GLN A 672 -13.90 -24.64 20.46
C GLN A 672 -14.60 -25.62 21.40
N TYR A 673 -15.02 -26.80 20.89
CA TYR A 673 -15.62 -27.81 21.73
C TYR A 673 -14.65 -28.29 22.81
N ARG A 674 -13.39 -28.62 22.46
CA ARG A 674 -12.38 -29.08 23.41
C ARG A 674 -11.96 -27.99 24.40
N ILE A 675 -11.87 -26.74 23.96
CA ILE A 675 -11.57 -25.62 24.84
C ILE A 675 -12.67 -25.44 25.89
N ARG A 676 -13.95 -25.60 25.53
CA ARG A 676 -15.07 -25.52 26.50
C ARG A 676 -14.93 -26.52 27.65
N GLU A 677 -14.38 -27.70 27.40
CA GLU A 677 -14.21 -28.73 28.43
C GLU A 677 -13.16 -28.37 29.51
N ILE A 678 -12.18 -27.53 29.14
CA ILE A 678 -11.09 -27.13 30.04
C ILE A 678 -11.30 -25.76 30.70
N LEU A 679 -12.30 -25.02 30.25
CA LEU A 679 -12.58 -23.71 30.86
C LEU A 679 -13.18 -23.88 32.26
N PRO A 680 -12.70 -23.11 33.25
CA PRO A 680 -13.16 -23.21 34.63
C PRO A 680 -14.65 -22.83 34.82
N ASP A 681 -15.16 -21.91 33.95
CA ASP A 681 -16.57 -21.53 33.90
C ASP A 681 -17.16 -21.99 32.57
N PRO A 682 -18.13 -22.94 32.59
CA PRO A 682 -18.76 -23.37 31.34
C PRO A 682 -19.47 -22.20 30.67
N ILE A 683 -19.27 -22.03 29.37
CA ILE A 683 -20.02 -21.06 28.56
C ILE A 683 -21.49 -21.45 28.63
N PRO A 684 -22.43 -20.53 29.01
CA PRO A 684 -23.85 -20.87 29.13
C PRO A 684 -24.39 -21.45 27.82
N ALA A 685 -25.13 -22.56 27.93
CA ALA A 685 -25.84 -23.12 26.79
C ALA A 685 -26.87 -22.08 26.30
N GLY A 686 -26.75 -21.63 25.05
CA GLY A 686 -27.59 -20.56 24.46
C GLY A 686 -26.82 -19.41 23.84
N THR A 687 -25.50 -19.31 24.06
CA THR A 687 -24.65 -18.33 23.36
C THR A 687 -24.19 -18.83 21.98
N GLU A 688 -24.70 -19.99 21.53
CA GLU A 688 -24.34 -20.58 20.22
C GLU A 688 -24.83 -19.73 19.04
N ASP A 689 -25.89 -18.93 19.23
CA ASP A 689 -26.47 -18.09 18.18
C ASP A 689 -25.69 -16.79 17.89
N ALA A 690 -24.78 -16.38 18.77
CA ALA A 690 -24.02 -15.13 18.60
C ALA A 690 -22.94 -15.23 17.51
N THR A 691 -22.55 -16.44 17.12
CA THR A 691 -21.54 -16.68 16.06
C THR A 691 -22.14 -16.94 14.67
N SER A 692 -23.47 -17.02 14.55
CA SER A 692 -24.18 -17.25 13.29
C SER A 692 -24.31 -16.03 12.38
N THR A 693 -23.73 -14.89 12.75
CA THR A 693 -23.77 -13.66 11.96
C THR A 693 -22.59 -13.51 10.95
N PHE A 694 -21.74 -14.50 10.81
CA PHE A 694 -20.90 -14.55 9.63
C PHE A 694 -21.74 -15.11 8.47
N PRO A 695 -21.96 -14.34 7.39
CA PRO A 695 -22.62 -14.88 6.22
C PRO A 695 -21.82 -16.10 5.77
N ALA A 696 -22.52 -17.22 5.56
CA ALA A 696 -21.92 -18.40 4.95
C ALA A 696 -21.22 -17.94 3.67
N ILE A 697 -19.92 -18.16 3.60
CA ILE A 697 -19.18 -18.04 2.34
C ILE A 697 -19.72 -19.17 1.48
N THR A 698 -20.73 -18.85 0.67
CA THR A 698 -21.17 -19.73 -0.41
C THR A 698 -20.06 -19.70 -1.45
N ASP A 699 -19.44 -20.87 -1.65
CA ASP A 699 -18.54 -21.15 -2.76
C ASP A 699 -19.19 -20.71 -4.08
N VAL A 700 -18.54 -19.75 -4.77
CA VAL A 700 -18.62 -19.57 -6.23
C VAL A 700 -17.21 -19.27 -6.73
#